data_0e60a53fae9ae04a930fb62af74b27cb
#
_entry.id   0e60a53fae9ae04a930fb62af74b27cb
#
_cell.length_a   1.000
_cell.length_b   1.000
_cell.length_c   1.000
_cell.angle_alpha   90.00
_cell.angle_beta   90.00
_cell.angle_gamma   90.00
#
_symmetry.space_group_name_H-M   'P 1'
#
loop_
_entity.id
_entity.type
_entity.pdbx_description
1 polymer ?
#
loop_
_entity_poly.entity_id
_entity_poly.type
_entity_poly.pdbx_seq_one_letter_code
_entity_poly.pdbx_strand_id
1 'polypeptide(L)'
;MGGTPTTGTALRVLAWHHVRRAWPASVAIAVFAGLVAAVPMVLLSTSRYGDRAFERFLSWADPPELVVNVCPPGMDPEVDGLDVCIQDVDMAADARRIAALEHVRSASVGGYVFGQGGADPDRSTWGPPLGGYAGTGPAPTAAGRPIVVEGRVADRDAPDEITLNESAARRLGIGVGDSFHLAAPGSDDVVTSTVVGIVRIVDHFLPVDDATSAAFNVREGWIAANRDRVVSFDSVIVQTEDGHAEEVSAAIPQTFEGQRVNVEDFVPADQHRISRQALTFESNALVAVAVASALAGAALVSQVVTRRSRVELAQAGTLRALGATDRFLAGSVALRWVPVAVGAVVVAVVALALSPALGPFGVARRGPWSGSPRLDGPAATAGVVLLPLAVLVPALLTVRRRTVAPPRVAGAVGPGVVSRVAGTFLRQSLERRSVGSMATAVLVSSAALAALMGAVTVTASLARVVDEPHRYGAPFDALVPAALDAPTELADMDGIEGATVFAGTDVRIGGEKVWVQAAMPFDGVDPVPPVVFEGRAPATVDEVALAPITLREVGLSVGDVVEIPDIDGEAHEFRIVGVAPITDGYEHNVGLGGLFTMEGLRLLDPISTTNIGDVGVRVDPERRDEVLSVVQAAYPGAFVPFPVPSTLANARRISDLPVLLALGGAAAAAATFAHALLVTTRHRRRELAVLRALGMLRRQTFGVIAAMAVALAAIVAVVGGIAGLVVGGWGWQLLSDAFGLSPSVSYPVLVLVAAPVAAVAVAFLAAGWPARRAAGTTPGRVLRAD
;
A
#
# COMPACT_ATOMS: atom_id res chain seq x y z
N MET A 1 23.80 38.19 -58.30
CA MET A 1 22.91 37.03 -58.19
C MET A 1 22.75 36.66 -56.72
N GLY A 2 21.82 37.25 -56.02
CA GLY A 2 21.51 36.95 -54.64
C GLY A 2 20.25 36.09 -54.61
N GLY A 3 20.44 34.75 -54.41
CA GLY A 3 19.31 33.83 -54.22
C GLY A 3 18.52 34.19 -52.97
N THR A 4 17.23 34.35 -53.12
CA THR A 4 16.28 34.53 -51.96
C THR A 4 16.46 33.37 -51.00
N PRO A 5 16.79 33.60 -49.72
CA PRO A 5 16.93 32.52 -48.74
C PRO A 5 15.64 31.70 -48.70
N THR A 6 15.74 30.40 -48.91
CA THR A 6 14.58 29.51 -48.79
C THR A 6 14.00 29.65 -47.37
N THR A 7 12.66 29.57 -47.25
CA THR A 7 11.93 29.70 -45.95
C THR A 7 12.54 28.86 -44.84
N GLY A 8 13.19 27.74 -45.16
CA GLY A 8 13.88 26.87 -44.19
C GLY A 8 15.19 27.46 -43.65
N THR A 9 15.94 28.20 -44.47
CA THR A 9 17.20 28.87 -44.05
C THR A 9 16.91 30.04 -43.10
N ALA A 10 15.89 30.84 -43.41
CA ALA A 10 15.44 31.93 -42.56
C ALA A 10 14.93 31.45 -41.18
N LEU A 11 14.19 30.33 -41.15
CA LEU A 11 13.74 29.69 -39.91
C LEU A 11 14.92 29.23 -39.04
N ARG A 12 15.92 28.56 -39.61
CA ARG A 12 17.11 28.08 -38.89
C ARG A 12 17.94 29.22 -38.30
N VAL A 13 18.16 30.30 -39.06
CA VAL A 13 18.93 31.46 -38.62
C VAL A 13 18.21 32.17 -37.45
N LEU A 14 16.91 32.36 -37.56
CA LEU A 14 16.09 33.01 -36.52
C LEU A 14 16.06 32.15 -35.25
N ALA A 15 15.87 30.86 -35.37
CA ALA A 15 15.84 29.94 -34.22
C ALA A 15 17.23 29.85 -33.55
N TRP A 16 18.31 29.75 -34.31
CA TRP A 16 19.68 29.69 -33.81
C TRP A 16 20.10 30.97 -33.06
N HIS A 17 19.76 32.14 -33.58
CA HIS A 17 20.04 33.44 -32.94
C HIS A 17 19.33 33.53 -31.59
N HIS A 18 18.06 33.11 -31.48
CA HIS A 18 17.28 33.11 -30.22
C HIS A 18 17.82 32.07 -29.22
N VAL A 19 18.18 30.88 -29.65
CA VAL A 19 18.78 29.84 -28.79
C VAL A 19 20.09 30.33 -28.20
N ARG A 20 20.95 30.92 -29.00
CA ARG A 20 22.28 31.37 -28.55
C ARG A 20 22.21 32.54 -27.56
N ARG A 21 21.24 33.44 -27.71
CA ARG A 21 21.07 34.61 -26.81
C ARG A 21 20.36 34.27 -25.49
N ALA A 22 19.56 33.18 -25.42
CA ALA A 22 18.78 32.80 -24.27
C ALA A 22 19.10 31.39 -23.76
N TRP A 23 20.29 30.82 -24.14
CA TRP A 23 20.65 29.44 -23.80
C TRP A 23 20.60 29.12 -22.29
N PRO A 24 21.04 30.03 -21.35
CA PRO A 24 20.98 29.70 -19.94
C PRO A 24 19.54 29.50 -19.44
N ALA A 25 18.61 30.34 -19.96
CA ALA A 25 17.19 30.19 -19.61
C ALA A 25 16.58 28.92 -20.23
N SER A 26 17.00 28.53 -21.43
CA SER A 26 16.55 27.30 -22.09
C SER A 26 17.05 26.07 -21.35
N VAL A 27 18.30 26.04 -20.92
CA VAL A 27 18.86 24.97 -20.09
C VAL A 27 18.14 24.90 -18.73
N ALA A 28 17.94 26.03 -18.06
CA ALA A 28 17.23 26.06 -16.78
C ALA A 28 15.81 25.50 -16.92
N ILE A 29 15.09 25.82 -18.01
CA ILE A 29 13.74 25.27 -18.27
C ILE A 29 13.82 23.77 -18.58
N ALA A 30 14.82 23.31 -19.35
CA ALA A 30 14.99 21.90 -19.65
C ALA A 30 15.29 21.08 -18.38
N VAL A 31 16.20 21.56 -17.54
CA VAL A 31 16.51 20.94 -16.24
C VAL A 31 15.27 20.92 -15.33
N PHE A 32 14.58 22.04 -15.20
CA PHE A 32 13.37 22.12 -14.41
C PHE A 32 12.28 21.15 -14.89
N ALA A 33 11.97 21.17 -16.20
CA ALA A 33 10.97 20.29 -16.78
C ALA A 33 11.36 18.81 -16.67
N GLY A 34 12.66 18.50 -16.85
CA GLY A 34 13.19 17.14 -16.68
C GLY A 34 13.10 16.64 -15.26
N LEU A 35 13.47 17.44 -14.25
CA LEU A 35 13.35 17.07 -12.84
C LEU A 35 11.89 16.89 -12.40
N VAL A 36 11.00 17.79 -12.85
CA VAL A 36 9.56 17.68 -12.57
C VAL A 36 8.97 16.41 -13.19
N ALA A 37 9.39 16.04 -14.40
CA ALA A 37 8.95 14.82 -15.05
C ALA A 37 9.61 13.54 -14.49
N ALA A 38 10.81 13.65 -13.92
CA ALA A 38 11.48 12.52 -13.27
C ALA A 38 10.66 11.96 -12.09
N VAL A 39 9.99 12.83 -11.32
CA VAL A 39 9.20 12.39 -10.16
C VAL A 39 8.16 11.33 -10.51
N PRO A 40 7.19 11.56 -11.42
CA PRO A 40 6.23 10.53 -11.78
C PRO A 40 6.87 9.31 -12.45
N MET A 41 7.95 9.48 -13.20
CA MET A 41 8.67 8.36 -13.82
C MET A 41 9.32 7.46 -12.78
N VAL A 42 9.95 8.03 -11.76
CA VAL A 42 10.56 7.30 -10.64
C VAL A 42 9.49 6.59 -9.82
N LEU A 43 8.37 7.27 -9.51
CA LEU A 43 7.25 6.66 -8.79
C LEU A 43 6.66 5.48 -9.55
N LEU A 44 6.46 5.60 -10.86
CA LEU A 44 5.96 4.51 -11.71
C LEU A 44 6.96 3.35 -11.78
N SER A 45 8.25 3.63 -11.90
CA SER A 45 9.31 2.61 -11.88
C SER A 45 9.35 1.89 -10.53
N THR A 46 9.25 2.63 -9.43
CA THR A 46 9.25 2.07 -8.06
C THR A 46 8.01 1.22 -7.81
N SER A 47 6.83 1.65 -8.27
CA SER A 47 5.59 0.88 -8.21
C SER A 47 5.75 -0.48 -8.90
N ARG A 48 6.19 -0.48 -10.17
CA ARG A 48 6.39 -1.71 -10.95
C ARG A 48 7.47 -2.62 -10.37
N TYR A 49 8.48 -2.02 -9.74
CA TYR A 49 9.50 -2.79 -9.05
C TYR A 49 8.94 -3.38 -7.75
N GLY A 50 8.14 -2.62 -7.00
CA GLY A 50 7.48 -3.06 -5.77
C GLY A 50 6.57 -4.25 -6.00
N ASP A 51 5.73 -4.16 -7.02
CA ASP A 51 4.74 -5.19 -7.38
C ASP A 51 5.34 -6.61 -7.55
N ARG A 52 6.59 -6.69 -7.98
CA ARG A 52 7.32 -7.96 -8.17
C ARG A 52 8.35 -8.25 -7.09
N ALA A 53 8.29 -7.57 -5.96
CA ALA A 53 9.33 -7.69 -4.93
C ALA A 53 9.32 -9.06 -4.28
N PHE A 54 8.15 -9.63 -4.03
CA PHE A 54 7.99 -10.96 -3.44
C PHE A 54 8.46 -12.07 -4.39
N GLU A 55 8.05 -12.03 -5.65
CA GLU A 55 8.49 -13.02 -6.66
C GLU A 55 10.02 -13.00 -6.85
N ARG A 56 10.63 -11.79 -6.81
CA ARG A 56 12.09 -11.70 -6.83
C ARG A 56 12.74 -12.24 -5.57
N PHE A 57 12.06 -12.09 -4.42
CA PHE A 57 12.57 -12.67 -3.18
C PHE A 57 12.48 -14.20 -3.22
N LEU A 58 11.37 -14.77 -3.67
CA LEU A 58 11.22 -16.21 -3.88
C LEU A 58 12.32 -16.76 -4.80
N SER A 59 12.51 -16.18 -5.98
CA SER A 59 13.53 -16.62 -6.92
C SER A 59 14.97 -16.46 -6.40
N TRP A 60 15.22 -15.53 -5.47
CA TRP A 60 16.52 -15.35 -4.85
C TRP A 60 16.73 -16.27 -3.65
N ALA A 61 15.69 -16.47 -2.84
CA ALA A 61 15.72 -17.30 -1.65
C ALA A 61 15.79 -18.80 -1.99
N ASP A 62 15.25 -19.17 -3.16
CA ASP A 62 15.17 -20.57 -3.62
C ASP A 62 14.61 -21.48 -2.50
N PRO A 63 13.39 -21.17 -1.96
CA PRO A 63 12.81 -21.99 -0.91
C PRO A 63 12.44 -23.36 -1.46
N PRO A 64 12.24 -24.37 -0.58
CA PRO A 64 11.59 -25.60 -1.00
C PRO A 64 10.18 -25.33 -1.51
N GLU A 65 9.67 -26.18 -2.39
CA GLU A 65 8.34 -26.05 -2.94
C GLU A 65 7.30 -26.86 -2.17
N LEU A 66 7.68 -28.06 -1.65
CA LEU A 66 6.73 -28.97 -1.02
C LEU A 66 7.17 -29.40 0.39
N VAL A 67 6.17 -29.62 1.24
CA VAL A 67 6.28 -30.28 2.53
C VAL A 67 5.51 -31.59 2.47
N VAL A 68 6.12 -32.69 2.88
CA VAL A 68 5.55 -34.02 2.73
C VAL A 68 5.60 -34.78 4.06
N ASN A 69 4.45 -35.31 4.45
CA ASN A 69 4.31 -36.19 5.60
C ASN A 69 3.73 -37.53 5.12
N VAL A 70 4.46 -38.60 5.37
CA VAL A 70 4.04 -39.94 5.01
C VAL A 70 3.54 -40.68 6.26
N CYS A 71 2.29 -41.06 6.28
CA CYS A 71 1.69 -41.70 7.44
C CYS A 71 2.04 -43.22 7.52
N PRO A 72 2.12 -43.82 8.71
CA PRO A 72 2.29 -45.25 8.86
C PRO A 72 1.16 -46.04 8.17
N PRO A 73 1.44 -47.29 7.72
CA PRO A 73 0.42 -48.11 7.06
C PRO A 73 -0.80 -48.31 7.96
N GLY A 74 -1.98 -48.03 7.41
CA GLY A 74 -3.26 -48.16 8.11
C GLY A 74 -3.66 -47.02 9.00
N MET A 75 -2.86 -45.96 9.06
CA MET A 75 -3.18 -44.67 9.72
C MET A 75 -3.67 -43.68 8.68
N ASP A 76 -4.64 -42.88 9.07
CA ASP A 76 -5.20 -41.81 8.23
C ASP A 76 -5.08 -40.48 8.95
N PRO A 77 -4.32 -39.50 8.43
CA PRO A 77 -4.14 -38.21 9.07
C PRO A 77 -5.47 -37.44 9.23
N GLU A 78 -6.44 -37.77 8.39
CA GLU A 78 -7.77 -37.14 8.45
C GLU A 78 -8.64 -37.76 9.57
N VAL A 79 -8.36 -39.01 9.98
CA VAL A 79 -9.08 -39.72 11.04
C VAL A 79 -8.32 -39.76 12.35
N ASP A 80 -7.02 -40.02 12.29
CA ASP A 80 -6.17 -40.22 13.47
C ASP A 80 -5.42 -38.97 13.91
N GLY A 81 -5.51 -37.87 13.12
CA GLY A 81 -4.78 -36.62 13.29
C GLY A 81 -3.42 -36.65 12.62
N LEU A 82 -2.95 -35.48 12.18
CA LEU A 82 -1.64 -35.31 11.52
C LEU A 82 -0.47 -35.73 12.41
N ASP A 83 -0.61 -35.67 13.72
CA ASP A 83 0.39 -36.07 14.72
C ASP A 83 0.86 -37.52 14.56
N VAL A 84 -0.03 -38.41 14.09
CA VAL A 84 0.31 -39.82 13.87
C VAL A 84 1.28 -40.02 12.70
N CYS A 85 1.23 -39.13 11.72
CA CYS A 85 2.12 -39.15 10.56
C CYS A 85 3.49 -38.50 10.84
N ILE A 86 3.67 -37.92 12.03
CA ILE A 86 4.88 -37.23 12.43
C ILE A 86 5.66 -38.01 13.49
N GLN A 87 4.98 -38.87 14.26
CA GLN A 87 5.58 -39.65 15.34
C GLN A 87 6.00 -41.05 14.83
N ASP A 88 7.17 -41.51 15.27
CA ASP A 88 7.73 -42.82 15.01
C ASP A 88 7.92 -43.22 13.52
N VAL A 89 8.13 -42.23 12.64
CA VAL A 89 8.33 -42.44 11.19
C VAL A 89 9.81 -42.25 10.83
N ASP A 90 10.36 -43.14 9.98
CA ASP A 90 11.71 -42.94 9.42
C ASP A 90 11.68 -41.93 8.25
N MET A 91 11.49 -40.65 8.58
CA MET A 91 11.45 -39.56 7.59
C MET A 91 12.73 -39.48 6.77
N ALA A 92 13.87 -39.94 7.29
CA ALA A 92 15.10 -39.98 6.51
C ALA A 92 15.06 -41.05 5.41
N ALA A 93 14.35 -42.17 5.62
CA ALA A 93 14.11 -43.15 4.59
C ALA A 93 13.13 -42.58 3.53
N ASP A 94 12.08 -41.90 3.96
CA ASP A 94 11.11 -41.29 3.06
C ASP A 94 11.74 -40.15 2.22
N ALA A 95 12.54 -39.32 2.82
CA ALA A 95 13.31 -38.32 2.11
C ALA A 95 14.22 -38.92 1.02
N ARG A 96 14.87 -40.07 1.30
CA ARG A 96 15.68 -40.77 0.29
C ARG A 96 14.82 -41.33 -0.86
N ARG A 97 13.63 -41.86 -0.56
CA ARG A 97 12.68 -42.36 -1.59
C ARG A 97 12.19 -41.20 -2.47
N ILE A 98 11.82 -40.09 -1.88
CA ILE A 98 11.36 -38.89 -2.60
C ILE A 98 12.51 -38.30 -3.42
N ALA A 99 13.72 -38.24 -2.87
CA ALA A 99 14.90 -37.72 -3.58
C ALA A 99 15.27 -38.54 -4.85
N ALA A 100 14.77 -39.77 -4.97
CA ALA A 100 14.98 -40.63 -6.15
C ALA A 100 13.97 -40.37 -7.29
N LEU A 101 12.94 -39.53 -7.06
CA LEU A 101 11.96 -39.17 -8.08
C LEU A 101 12.58 -38.22 -9.14
N GLU A 102 12.05 -38.30 -10.35
CA GLU A 102 12.42 -37.37 -11.43
C GLU A 102 12.03 -35.94 -11.05
N HIS A 103 12.83 -34.98 -11.47
CA HIS A 103 12.65 -33.52 -11.15
C HIS A 103 12.74 -33.14 -9.68
N VAL A 104 13.19 -34.01 -8.79
CA VAL A 104 13.53 -33.67 -7.40
C VAL A 104 15.00 -33.25 -7.30
N ARG A 105 15.27 -32.00 -6.95
CA ARG A 105 16.64 -31.51 -6.72
C ARG A 105 17.22 -31.98 -5.39
N SER A 106 16.38 -31.93 -4.34
CA SER A 106 16.72 -32.41 -3.01
C SER A 106 15.49 -32.72 -2.19
N ALA A 107 15.59 -33.72 -1.32
CA ALA A 107 14.63 -33.97 -0.27
C ALA A 107 15.40 -34.17 1.05
N SER A 108 14.99 -33.50 2.10
CA SER A 108 15.67 -33.51 3.39
C SER A 108 14.66 -33.45 4.53
N VAL A 109 15.03 -33.98 5.69
CA VAL A 109 14.20 -33.83 6.88
C VAL A 109 14.34 -32.39 7.38
N GLY A 110 13.21 -31.76 7.58
CA GLY A 110 13.09 -30.45 8.17
C GLY A 110 11.76 -30.38 8.89
N GLY A 111 11.44 -29.27 9.50
CA GLY A 111 10.18 -29.20 10.22
C GLY A 111 10.04 -27.94 11.03
N TYR A 112 9.19 -28.02 12.01
CA TYR A 112 8.80 -26.92 12.85
C TYR A 112 9.09 -27.25 14.32
N VAL A 113 9.80 -26.39 15.01
CA VAL A 113 10.04 -26.49 16.45
C VAL A 113 9.12 -25.50 17.14
N PHE A 114 8.44 -25.95 18.17
CA PHE A 114 7.45 -25.17 18.88
C PHE A 114 7.80 -25.08 20.38
N GLY A 115 7.63 -23.89 20.97
CA GLY A 115 7.86 -23.68 22.37
C GLY A 115 7.60 -22.27 22.84
N GLN A 116 7.65 -22.07 24.13
CA GLN A 116 7.65 -20.72 24.72
C GLN A 116 9.09 -20.27 24.92
N GLY A 117 9.37 -18.98 24.65
CA GLY A 117 10.74 -18.50 24.76
C GLY A 117 10.84 -17.01 25.06
N GLY A 118 12.03 -16.61 25.55
CA GLY A 118 12.31 -15.23 25.94
C GLY A 118 13.78 -14.95 26.25
N ALA A 119 14.05 -13.72 26.72
CA ALA A 119 15.37 -13.26 27.12
C ALA A 119 15.79 -13.78 28.48
N ASP A 120 14.87 -13.99 29.40
CA ASP A 120 15.11 -14.38 30.77
C ASP A 120 14.81 -15.86 31.02
N PRO A 121 15.62 -16.59 31.80
CA PRO A 121 15.36 -18.00 32.07
C PRO A 121 14.18 -18.24 33.03
N ASP A 122 13.73 -17.23 33.77
CA ASP A 122 12.69 -17.35 34.82
C ASP A 122 11.27 -17.36 34.26
N ARG A 123 11.11 -17.29 32.94
CA ARG A 123 9.81 -17.33 32.18
C ARG A 123 8.81 -16.22 32.49
N SER A 124 9.09 -15.32 33.43
CA SER A 124 8.14 -14.27 33.85
C SER A 124 7.80 -13.27 32.75
N THR A 125 8.66 -13.20 31.70
CA THR A 125 8.55 -12.30 30.56
C THR A 125 8.21 -13.02 29.25
N TRP A 126 8.01 -14.37 29.31
CA TRP A 126 7.71 -15.13 28.10
C TRP A 126 6.27 -14.86 27.64
N GLY A 127 6.11 -14.68 26.34
CA GLY A 127 4.81 -14.44 25.74
C GLY A 127 4.20 -15.72 25.11
N PRO A 128 3.29 -15.55 24.17
CA PRO A 128 2.71 -16.64 23.39
C PRO A 128 3.79 -17.53 22.78
N PRO A 129 3.48 -18.80 22.47
CA PRO A 129 4.41 -19.73 21.88
C PRO A 129 5.06 -19.17 20.61
N LEU A 130 6.30 -19.58 20.37
CA LEU A 130 7.11 -19.22 19.22
C LEU A 130 7.30 -20.44 18.36
N GLY A 131 7.15 -20.27 17.05
CA GLY A 131 7.50 -21.27 16.08
C GLY A 131 8.92 -21.09 15.56
N GLY A 132 9.59 -22.19 15.24
CA GLY A 132 10.92 -22.17 14.67
C GLY A 132 11.07 -23.15 13.52
N TYR A 133 11.76 -22.74 12.47
CA TYR A 133 12.09 -23.60 11.35
C TYR A 133 13.35 -24.38 11.62
N ALA A 134 13.26 -25.71 11.49
CA ALA A 134 14.34 -26.66 11.66
C ALA A 134 14.71 -27.28 10.31
N GLY A 135 15.97 -27.24 9.90
CA GLY A 135 16.40 -27.80 8.62
C GLY A 135 17.71 -28.54 8.67
N THR A 136 17.72 -29.79 8.17
CA THR A 136 18.92 -30.62 8.00
C THR A 136 19.47 -30.57 6.57
N GLY A 137 18.77 -29.88 5.66
CA GLY A 137 19.12 -29.77 4.24
C GLY A 137 20.36 -28.89 3.96
N PRO A 138 20.78 -28.81 2.69
CA PRO A 138 21.95 -28.03 2.28
C PRO A 138 21.72 -26.52 2.33
N ALA A 139 20.47 -26.08 2.31
CA ALA A 139 20.10 -24.66 2.35
C ALA A 139 20.49 -24.01 3.69
N PRO A 140 20.77 -22.70 3.73
CA PRO A 140 21.13 -21.98 4.96
C PRO A 140 20.05 -21.98 6.04
N THR A 141 18.77 -22.10 5.66
CA THR A 141 17.63 -22.33 6.55
C THR A 141 16.69 -23.35 5.92
N ALA A 142 15.73 -23.89 6.67
CA ALA A 142 14.67 -24.75 6.11
C ALA A 142 13.86 -24.04 5.02
N ALA A 143 13.73 -22.72 5.12
CA ALA A 143 13.01 -21.85 4.16
C ALA A 143 13.90 -21.30 3.04
N GLY A 144 15.03 -21.93 2.74
CA GLY A 144 15.95 -21.51 1.68
C GLY A 144 16.99 -20.49 2.16
N ARG A 145 17.38 -19.55 1.28
CA ARG A 145 18.38 -18.51 1.57
C ARG A 145 17.75 -17.32 2.29
N PRO A 146 18.15 -17.01 3.54
CA PRO A 146 17.62 -15.86 4.25
C PRO A 146 18.35 -14.56 3.85
N ILE A 147 17.68 -13.41 3.99
CA ILE A 147 18.35 -12.10 4.04
C ILE A 147 18.88 -11.89 5.46
N VAL A 148 20.19 -11.81 5.62
CA VAL A 148 20.81 -11.46 6.90
C VAL A 148 20.66 -9.96 7.13
N VAL A 149 19.91 -9.58 8.17
CA VAL A 149 19.69 -8.19 8.58
C VAL A 149 20.81 -7.74 9.48
N GLU A 150 21.22 -8.62 10.44
CA GLU A 150 22.31 -8.39 11.39
C GLU A 150 22.99 -9.70 11.74
N GLY A 151 24.31 -9.69 12.00
CA GLY A 151 25.07 -10.88 12.35
C GLY A 151 25.31 -11.84 11.17
N ARG A 152 25.07 -13.12 11.39
CA ARG A 152 25.26 -14.20 10.41
C ARG A 152 24.19 -15.30 10.56
N VAL A 153 24.13 -16.20 9.61
CA VAL A 153 23.35 -17.45 9.76
C VAL A 153 24.04 -18.36 10.80
N ALA A 154 23.26 -19.15 11.54
CA ALA A 154 23.77 -20.15 12.48
C ALA A 154 24.63 -21.19 11.77
N ASP A 155 25.68 -21.65 12.43
CA ASP A 155 26.56 -22.69 11.89
C ASP A 155 25.79 -24.04 11.84
N ARG A 156 26.04 -24.84 10.80
CA ARG A 156 25.29 -26.07 10.58
C ARG A 156 25.46 -27.06 11.76
N ASP A 157 26.64 -27.14 12.27
CA ASP A 157 27.03 -28.16 13.29
C ASP A 157 27.01 -27.57 14.70
N ALA A 158 26.70 -26.29 14.91
CA ALA A 158 26.65 -25.67 16.21
C ALA A 158 25.44 -26.13 17.04
N PRO A 159 25.64 -26.63 18.27
CA PRO A 159 24.58 -27.17 19.11
C PRO A 159 23.73 -26.08 19.82
N ASP A 160 24.22 -24.86 19.87
CA ASP A 160 23.73 -23.76 20.71
C ASP A 160 23.51 -22.43 19.94
N GLU A 161 23.62 -22.47 18.62
CA GLU A 161 23.39 -21.27 17.79
C GLU A 161 22.01 -21.26 17.15
N ILE A 162 21.36 -20.07 17.20
CA ILE A 162 20.09 -19.82 16.54
C ILE A 162 20.11 -18.49 15.78
N THR A 163 19.15 -18.31 14.88
CA THR A 163 18.81 -16.98 14.32
C THR A 163 17.36 -16.65 14.61
N LEU A 164 17.09 -15.37 14.87
CA LEU A 164 15.74 -14.85 15.06
C LEU A 164 15.29 -14.09 13.81
N ASN A 165 13.97 -14.04 13.59
CA ASN A 165 13.45 -13.06 12.66
C ASN A 165 13.33 -11.67 13.31
N GLU A 166 13.10 -10.63 12.51
CA GLU A 166 13.02 -9.24 12.99
C GLU A 166 11.88 -9.04 14.00
N SER A 167 10.81 -9.82 13.90
CA SER A 167 9.64 -9.75 14.79
C SER A 167 9.99 -10.31 16.17
N ALA A 168 10.60 -11.50 16.24
CA ALA A 168 11.06 -12.10 17.48
C ALA A 168 12.11 -11.23 18.20
N ALA A 169 13.10 -10.74 17.46
CA ALA A 169 14.15 -9.88 18.01
C ALA A 169 13.57 -8.61 18.68
N ARG A 170 12.63 -7.93 17.99
CA ARG A 170 11.99 -6.72 18.56
C ARG A 170 11.08 -7.04 19.73
N ARG A 171 10.25 -8.07 19.62
CA ARG A 171 9.29 -8.45 20.66
C ARG A 171 9.97 -8.84 21.94
N LEU A 172 11.01 -9.66 21.83
CA LEU A 172 11.75 -10.19 22.99
C LEU A 172 12.82 -9.22 23.50
N GLY A 173 13.14 -8.16 22.73
CA GLY A 173 14.22 -7.24 23.05
C GLY A 173 15.61 -7.87 22.98
N ILE A 174 15.79 -8.92 22.15
CA ILE A 174 17.01 -9.72 22.02
C ILE A 174 17.76 -9.32 20.75
N GLY A 175 19.06 -9.09 20.87
CA GLY A 175 19.97 -8.77 19.77
C GLY A 175 20.97 -9.89 19.48
N VAL A 176 21.86 -9.63 18.51
CA VAL A 176 22.96 -10.55 18.19
C VAL A 176 23.96 -10.60 19.33
N GLY A 177 24.28 -11.81 19.80
CA GLY A 177 25.16 -12.08 20.93
C GLY A 177 24.44 -12.35 22.25
N ASP A 178 23.13 -12.06 22.31
CA ASP A 178 22.34 -12.32 23.51
C ASP A 178 21.91 -13.79 23.61
N SER A 179 21.50 -14.19 24.81
CA SER A 179 20.94 -15.52 25.06
C SER A 179 19.45 -15.55 24.79
N PHE A 180 18.98 -16.63 24.18
CA PHE A 180 17.58 -16.97 23.98
C PHE A 180 17.27 -18.26 24.71
N HIS A 181 16.22 -18.26 25.51
CA HIS A 181 15.75 -19.39 26.28
C HIS A 181 14.46 -19.94 25.69
N LEU A 182 14.37 -21.25 25.50
CA LEU A 182 13.21 -21.95 24.91
C LEU A 182 12.85 -23.16 25.76
N ALA A 183 11.57 -23.38 25.99
CA ALA A 183 11.07 -24.59 26.62
C ALA A 183 9.84 -25.13 25.87
N ALA A 184 9.70 -26.44 25.87
CA ALA A 184 8.45 -27.06 25.42
C ALA A 184 7.29 -26.65 26.33
N PRO A 185 6.07 -26.56 25.81
CA PRO A 185 4.88 -26.27 26.61
C PRO A 185 4.75 -27.30 27.75
N GLY A 186 4.53 -26.80 28.97
CA GLY A 186 4.40 -27.66 30.18
C GLY A 186 5.70 -28.31 30.68
N SER A 187 6.86 -28.08 30.04
CA SER A 187 8.16 -28.61 30.49
C SER A 187 8.93 -27.61 31.32
N ASP A 188 9.64 -28.07 32.36
CA ASP A 188 10.55 -27.24 33.14
C ASP A 188 11.99 -27.18 32.56
N ASP A 189 12.27 -28.00 31.55
CA ASP A 189 13.57 -28.02 30.90
C ASP A 189 13.72 -26.86 29.92
N VAL A 190 14.70 -25.99 30.14
CA VAL A 190 14.99 -24.79 29.37
C VAL A 190 16.21 -24.99 28.50
N VAL A 191 16.07 -24.94 27.21
CA VAL A 191 17.16 -24.89 26.23
C VAL A 191 17.68 -23.46 26.15
N THR A 192 18.96 -23.25 26.33
CA THR A 192 19.60 -21.93 26.17
C THR A 192 20.46 -21.93 24.91
N SER A 193 20.24 -20.92 24.06
CA SER A 193 20.97 -20.76 22.82
C SER A 193 21.48 -19.34 22.64
N THR A 194 22.51 -19.16 21.83
CA THR A 194 23.06 -17.86 21.46
C THR A 194 22.50 -17.37 20.17
N VAL A 195 21.99 -16.15 20.14
CA VAL A 195 21.48 -15.51 18.91
C VAL A 195 22.66 -15.00 18.09
N VAL A 196 22.97 -15.64 16.97
CA VAL A 196 24.10 -15.27 16.11
C VAL A 196 23.71 -14.38 14.94
N GLY A 197 22.42 -14.21 14.68
CA GLY A 197 21.94 -13.33 13.64
C GLY A 197 20.45 -13.06 13.69
N ILE A 198 20.08 -11.94 13.06
CA ILE A 198 18.70 -11.58 12.76
C ILE A 198 18.52 -11.74 11.27
N VAL A 199 17.55 -12.55 10.86
CA VAL A 199 17.35 -12.95 9.48
C VAL A 199 15.90 -12.72 9.01
N ARG A 200 15.71 -12.64 7.72
CA ARG A 200 14.40 -12.62 7.08
C ARG A 200 14.29 -13.77 6.10
N ILE A 201 13.35 -14.64 6.32
CA ILE A 201 13.00 -15.76 5.44
C ILE A 201 11.75 -15.42 4.62
N VAL A 202 11.40 -16.28 3.67
CA VAL A 202 10.30 -16.06 2.72
C VAL A 202 8.96 -15.89 3.43
N ASP A 203 8.69 -16.72 4.41
CA ASP A 203 7.46 -16.72 5.19
C ASP A 203 7.23 -15.42 5.99
N HIS A 204 8.30 -14.72 6.34
CA HIS A 204 8.27 -13.45 7.06
C HIS A 204 8.66 -12.25 6.17
N PHE A 205 8.31 -12.29 4.89
CA PHE A 205 8.59 -11.19 3.96
C PHE A 205 7.87 -9.90 4.36
N LEU A 206 6.60 -9.99 4.75
CA LEU A 206 5.86 -8.84 5.24
C LEU A 206 6.33 -8.45 6.66
N PRO A 207 6.37 -7.16 6.98
CA PRO A 207 6.68 -6.71 8.34
C PRO A 207 5.44 -6.91 9.23
N VAL A 208 5.37 -8.01 9.92
CA VAL A 208 4.33 -8.26 10.92
C VAL A 208 4.91 -8.02 12.32
N ASP A 209 4.19 -7.28 13.16
CA ASP A 209 4.61 -6.99 14.55
C ASP A 209 3.73 -7.72 15.57
N ASP A 210 2.99 -8.71 15.12
CA ASP A 210 2.18 -9.54 16.02
C ASP A 210 3.00 -10.69 16.64
N ALA A 211 2.38 -11.29 17.62
CA ALA A 211 2.97 -12.41 18.34
C ALA A 211 3.14 -13.66 17.48
N THR A 212 2.28 -13.80 16.46
CA THR A 212 2.23 -14.97 15.58
C THR A 212 3.38 -15.01 14.58
N SER A 213 3.95 -13.84 14.24
CA SER A 213 5.06 -13.71 13.29
C SER A 213 6.44 -13.82 13.91
N ALA A 214 6.54 -13.96 15.23
CA ALA A 214 7.82 -14.11 15.89
C ALA A 214 8.34 -15.56 15.69
N ALA A 215 9.49 -15.69 15.04
CA ALA A 215 10.06 -16.99 14.71
C ALA A 215 11.58 -17.02 14.88
N PHE A 216 12.08 -18.24 15.11
CA PHE A 216 13.50 -18.54 15.13
C PHE A 216 13.86 -19.59 14.09
N ASN A 217 15.14 -19.73 13.77
CA ASN A 217 15.62 -20.76 12.86
C ASN A 217 16.79 -21.51 13.49
N VAL A 218 16.76 -22.83 13.40
CA VAL A 218 17.76 -23.73 13.93
C VAL A 218 18.30 -24.66 12.84
N ARG A 219 19.49 -25.21 13.07
CA ARG A 219 20.17 -26.07 12.13
C ARG A 219 20.44 -27.46 12.73
N GLU A 220 20.99 -28.34 11.92
CA GLU A 220 21.20 -29.75 12.21
C GLU A 220 21.87 -30.01 13.56
N GLY A 221 22.97 -29.29 13.90
CA GLY A 221 23.69 -29.45 15.17
C GLY A 221 22.81 -29.10 16.37
N TRP A 222 22.03 -28.02 16.28
CA TRP A 222 21.12 -27.63 17.34
C TRP A 222 19.99 -28.66 17.53
N ILE A 223 19.40 -29.14 16.42
CA ILE A 223 18.33 -30.14 16.44
C ILE A 223 18.86 -31.43 17.07
N ALA A 224 20.03 -31.90 16.64
CA ALA A 224 20.64 -33.12 17.18
C ALA A 224 20.93 -33.03 18.71
N ALA A 225 21.27 -31.84 19.21
CA ALA A 225 21.56 -31.61 20.63
C ALA A 225 20.29 -31.45 21.49
N ASN A 226 19.17 -31.02 20.94
CA ASN A 226 18.01 -30.56 21.72
C ASN A 226 16.68 -31.27 21.36
N ARG A 227 16.67 -32.25 20.45
CA ARG A 227 15.44 -32.90 19.93
C ARG A 227 14.55 -33.43 21.06
N ASP A 228 15.11 -34.10 22.07
CA ASP A 228 14.38 -34.70 23.18
C ASP A 228 13.84 -33.67 24.20
N ARG A 229 14.21 -32.41 24.05
CA ARG A 229 13.90 -31.30 24.98
C ARG A 229 12.88 -30.31 24.45
N VAL A 230 12.52 -30.44 23.17
CA VAL A 230 11.61 -29.53 22.48
C VAL A 230 10.50 -30.32 21.79
N VAL A 231 9.40 -29.65 21.48
CA VAL A 231 8.37 -30.22 20.60
C VAL A 231 8.79 -29.91 19.17
N SER A 232 8.93 -30.95 18.34
CA SER A 232 9.23 -30.79 16.93
C SER A 232 8.25 -31.60 16.09
N PHE A 233 7.80 -30.95 15.01
CA PHE A 233 6.98 -31.57 13.96
C PHE A 233 7.87 -31.71 12.73
N ASP A 234 8.42 -32.92 12.56
CA ASP A 234 9.31 -33.17 11.43
C ASP A 234 8.51 -33.50 10.17
N SER A 235 9.02 -33.09 9.02
CA SER A 235 8.45 -33.32 7.69
C SER A 235 9.58 -33.53 6.68
N VAL A 236 9.26 -34.09 5.52
CA VAL A 236 10.19 -34.10 4.40
C VAL A 236 10.00 -32.83 3.58
N ILE A 237 11.05 -32.02 3.52
CA ILE A 237 11.08 -30.79 2.76
C ILE A 237 11.69 -31.07 1.38
N VAL A 238 10.96 -30.76 0.32
CA VAL A 238 11.34 -31.12 -1.05
C VAL A 238 11.59 -29.87 -1.88
N GLN A 239 12.74 -29.85 -2.56
CA GLN A 239 13.06 -28.90 -3.62
C GLN A 239 12.94 -29.58 -4.97
N THR A 240 12.19 -28.98 -5.88
CA THR A 240 11.97 -29.49 -7.23
C THR A 240 12.79 -28.71 -8.27
N GLU A 241 12.85 -29.20 -9.49
CA GLU A 241 13.27 -28.40 -10.62
C GLU A 241 12.20 -27.36 -10.99
N ASP A 242 12.63 -26.20 -11.50
CA ASP A 242 11.72 -25.08 -11.80
C ASP A 242 10.53 -25.53 -12.68
N GLY A 243 9.31 -25.33 -12.18
CA GLY A 243 8.06 -25.63 -12.89
C GLY A 243 7.58 -27.07 -12.81
N HIS A 244 8.24 -27.96 -12.05
CA HIS A 244 7.86 -29.37 -11.90
C HIS A 244 7.21 -29.72 -10.52
N ALA A 245 6.94 -28.73 -9.68
CA ALA A 245 6.39 -28.95 -8.34
C ALA A 245 5.06 -29.73 -8.37
N GLU A 246 4.15 -29.40 -9.29
CA GLU A 246 2.85 -30.07 -9.45
C GLU A 246 3.01 -31.53 -9.91
N GLU A 247 3.94 -31.80 -10.83
CA GLU A 247 4.25 -33.14 -11.32
C GLU A 247 4.85 -34.02 -10.20
N VAL A 248 5.81 -33.46 -9.44
CA VAL A 248 6.41 -34.15 -8.28
C VAL A 248 5.37 -34.39 -7.20
N SER A 249 4.54 -33.38 -6.88
CA SER A 249 3.44 -33.52 -5.90
C SER A 249 2.49 -34.67 -6.26
N ALA A 250 2.15 -34.85 -7.53
CA ALA A 250 1.30 -35.91 -8.00
C ALA A 250 2.00 -37.29 -7.99
N ALA A 251 3.34 -37.33 -8.13
CA ALA A 251 4.12 -38.58 -8.13
C ALA A 251 4.42 -39.10 -6.73
N ILE A 252 4.51 -38.25 -5.72
CA ILE A 252 4.86 -38.64 -4.35
C ILE A 252 3.88 -39.65 -3.78
N PRO A 253 2.55 -39.50 -3.79
CA PRO A 253 1.62 -40.48 -3.24
C PRO A 253 1.73 -41.86 -3.93
N GLN A 254 2.04 -41.88 -5.23
CA GLN A 254 2.22 -43.14 -6.00
C GLN A 254 3.45 -43.94 -5.54
N THR A 255 4.45 -43.26 -4.95
CA THR A 255 5.67 -43.89 -4.44
C THR A 255 5.45 -44.63 -3.11
N PHE A 256 4.37 -44.26 -2.39
CA PHE A 256 4.03 -44.80 -1.07
C PHE A 256 2.71 -45.58 -1.10
N GLU A 257 2.63 -46.58 -2.01
CA GLU A 257 1.43 -47.40 -2.18
C GLU A 257 0.94 -47.98 -0.84
N GLY A 258 -0.34 -47.78 -0.52
CA GLY A 258 -0.98 -48.30 0.70
C GLY A 258 -0.74 -47.44 1.95
N GLN A 259 -0.10 -46.29 1.82
CA GLN A 259 0.06 -45.29 2.87
C GLN A 259 -0.63 -44.00 2.47
N ARG A 260 -1.21 -43.30 3.44
CA ARG A 260 -1.67 -41.91 3.21
C ARG A 260 -0.46 -40.99 3.21
N VAL A 261 -0.46 -40.01 2.31
CA VAL A 261 0.60 -39.04 2.17
C VAL A 261 -0.03 -37.63 2.10
N ASN A 262 0.34 -36.79 3.03
CA ASN A 262 -0.01 -35.37 2.96
C ASN A 262 1.10 -34.62 2.22
N VAL A 263 0.74 -33.91 1.16
CA VAL A 263 1.66 -33.07 0.36
C VAL A 263 1.09 -31.66 0.34
N GLU A 264 1.83 -30.72 0.88
CA GLU A 264 1.47 -29.32 0.96
C GLU A 264 2.53 -28.42 0.31
N ASP A 265 2.12 -27.26 -0.17
CA ASP A 265 3.05 -26.25 -0.63
C ASP A 265 3.81 -25.65 0.57
N PHE A 266 5.14 -25.56 0.47
CA PHE A 266 5.99 -24.97 1.54
C PHE A 266 5.63 -23.50 1.78
N VAL A 267 5.34 -22.75 0.73
CA VAL A 267 4.78 -21.41 0.83
C VAL A 267 3.31 -21.48 0.40
N PRO A 268 2.37 -21.47 1.34
CA PRO A 268 0.95 -21.62 1.02
C PRO A 268 0.44 -20.56 0.03
N ALA A 269 -0.57 -20.93 -0.75
CA ALA A 269 -1.15 -20.05 -1.77
C ALA A 269 -1.74 -18.75 -1.18
N ASP A 270 -2.26 -18.80 0.03
CA ASP A 270 -2.76 -17.67 0.78
C ASP A 270 -1.63 -16.69 1.16
N GLN A 271 -0.47 -17.17 1.60
CA GLN A 271 0.73 -16.36 1.86
C GLN A 271 1.18 -15.61 0.60
N HIS A 272 1.16 -16.28 -0.56
CA HIS A 272 1.39 -15.63 -1.86
C HIS A 272 0.38 -14.53 -2.13
N ARG A 273 -0.89 -14.78 -1.86
CA ARG A 273 -1.99 -13.83 -2.08
C ARG A 273 -1.85 -12.62 -1.18
N ILE A 274 -1.62 -12.83 0.11
CA ILE A 274 -1.42 -11.75 1.10
C ILE A 274 -0.25 -10.86 0.71
N SER A 275 0.90 -11.46 0.39
CA SER A 275 2.09 -10.73 -0.03
C SER A 275 1.85 -9.92 -1.31
N ARG A 276 1.16 -10.48 -2.30
CA ARG A 276 0.77 -9.77 -3.53
C ARG A 276 -0.22 -8.65 -3.26
N GLN A 277 -1.24 -8.86 -2.43
CA GLN A 277 -2.22 -7.83 -2.09
C GLN A 277 -1.56 -6.62 -1.43
N ALA A 278 -0.68 -6.84 -0.46
CA ALA A 278 0.06 -5.77 0.21
C ALA A 278 0.93 -4.96 -0.77
N LEU A 279 1.65 -5.64 -1.66
CA LEU A 279 2.49 -5.01 -2.67
C LEU A 279 1.67 -4.28 -3.75
N THR A 280 0.56 -4.86 -4.18
CA THR A 280 -0.35 -4.26 -5.18
C THR A 280 -1.01 -3.00 -4.61
N PHE A 281 -1.38 -2.99 -3.33
CA PHE A 281 -1.90 -1.79 -2.66
C PHE A 281 -0.86 -0.66 -2.68
N GLU A 282 0.37 -0.93 -2.26
CA GLU A 282 1.47 0.04 -2.28
C GLU A 282 1.76 0.54 -3.72
N SER A 283 1.81 -0.39 -4.67
CA SER A 283 2.00 -0.12 -6.09
C SER A 283 0.93 0.82 -6.65
N ASN A 284 -0.34 0.54 -6.40
CA ASN A 284 -1.47 1.35 -6.85
C ASN A 284 -1.46 2.75 -6.23
N ALA A 285 -1.09 2.86 -4.95
CA ALA A 285 -0.92 4.15 -4.28
C ALA A 285 0.19 4.99 -4.96
N LEU A 286 1.34 4.37 -5.27
CA LEU A 286 2.44 5.03 -5.99
C LEU A 286 2.03 5.45 -7.41
N VAL A 287 1.27 4.62 -8.14
CA VAL A 287 0.72 4.97 -9.47
C VAL A 287 -0.22 6.17 -9.38
N ALA A 288 -1.13 6.19 -8.41
CA ALA A 288 -2.05 7.32 -8.23
C ALA A 288 -1.29 8.64 -8.00
N VAL A 289 -0.25 8.59 -7.18
CA VAL A 289 0.63 9.76 -6.93
C VAL A 289 1.46 10.11 -8.16
N ALA A 290 1.94 9.12 -8.91
CA ALA A 290 2.65 9.36 -10.17
C ALA A 290 1.76 10.09 -11.17
N VAL A 291 0.50 9.67 -11.33
CA VAL A 291 -0.46 10.35 -12.21
C VAL A 291 -0.75 11.77 -11.72
N ALA A 292 -1.01 11.96 -10.43
CA ALA A 292 -1.26 13.29 -9.86
C ALA A 292 -0.06 14.23 -10.05
N SER A 293 1.16 13.75 -9.78
CA SER A 293 2.39 14.54 -9.95
C SER A 293 2.70 14.80 -11.44
N ALA A 294 2.39 13.88 -12.35
CA ALA A 294 2.51 14.08 -13.79
C ALA A 294 1.57 15.19 -14.28
N LEU A 295 0.31 15.19 -13.85
CA LEU A 295 -0.66 16.23 -14.20
C LEU A 295 -0.24 17.60 -13.65
N ALA A 296 0.16 17.67 -12.40
CA ALA A 296 0.67 18.87 -11.76
C ALA A 296 1.94 19.39 -12.46
N GLY A 297 2.88 18.49 -12.75
CA GLY A 297 4.12 18.78 -13.47
C GLY A 297 3.87 19.29 -14.89
N ALA A 298 2.99 18.63 -15.64
CA ALA A 298 2.60 19.06 -16.98
C ALA A 298 1.96 20.45 -16.97
N ALA A 299 1.13 20.77 -15.96
CA ALA A 299 0.55 22.09 -15.79
C ALA A 299 1.61 23.17 -15.50
N LEU A 300 2.57 22.89 -14.61
CA LEU A 300 3.68 23.78 -14.29
C LEU A 300 4.56 24.04 -15.51
N VAL A 301 4.97 23.00 -16.22
CA VAL A 301 5.76 23.09 -17.46
C VAL A 301 4.99 23.87 -18.50
N SER A 302 3.71 23.56 -18.72
CA SER A 302 2.82 24.29 -19.64
C SER A 302 2.73 25.78 -19.34
N GLN A 303 2.65 26.17 -18.06
CA GLN A 303 2.63 27.58 -17.65
C GLN A 303 3.94 28.29 -18.00
N VAL A 304 5.09 27.68 -17.70
CA VAL A 304 6.41 28.26 -17.99
C VAL A 304 6.60 28.41 -19.49
N VAL A 305 6.28 27.36 -20.25
CA VAL A 305 6.39 27.33 -21.72
C VAL A 305 5.48 28.37 -22.36
N THR A 306 4.19 28.38 -21.99
CA THR A 306 3.19 29.32 -22.56
C THR A 306 3.59 30.78 -22.28
N ARG A 307 4.05 31.06 -21.05
CA ARG A 307 4.50 32.41 -20.68
C ARG A 307 5.69 32.86 -21.51
N ARG A 308 6.70 32.01 -21.64
CA ARG A 308 7.90 32.34 -22.42
C ARG A 308 7.58 32.54 -23.89
N SER A 309 6.79 31.63 -24.46
CA SER A 309 6.35 31.70 -25.86
C SER A 309 5.55 33.00 -26.15
N ARG A 310 4.71 33.47 -25.23
CA ARG A 310 3.95 34.73 -25.39
C ARG A 310 4.82 35.97 -25.41
N VAL A 311 5.85 36.04 -24.54
CA VAL A 311 6.80 37.17 -24.53
C VAL A 311 7.52 37.27 -25.86
N GLU A 312 7.84 36.12 -26.46
CA GLU A 312 8.57 36.02 -27.72
C GLU A 312 7.67 36.30 -28.94
N LEU A 313 6.42 35.88 -28.88
CA LEU A 313 5.42 36.19 -29.91
C LEU A 313 4.84 37.59 -29.82
N ALA A 314 5.30 38.46 -28.88
CA ALA A 314 4.90 39.86 -28.82
C ALA A 314 5.20 40.60 -30.15
N GLN A 315 6.24 40.18 -30.87
CA GLN A 315 6.62 40.73 -32.19
C GLN A 315 5.93 40.00 -33.37
N ALA A 316 5.06 39.02 -33.12
CA ALA A 316 4.40 38.24 -34.18
C ALA A 316 3.49 39.12 -35.06
N GLY A 317 2.92 40.18 -34.50
CA GLY A 317 2.13 41.15 -35.27
C GLY A 317 2.98 41.84 -36.39
N THR A 318 4.18 42.25 -36.05
CA THR A 318 5.13 42.83 -37.01
C THR A 318 5.57 41.82 -38.04
N LEU A 319 5.86 40.59 -37.60
CA LEU A 319 6.23 39.49 -38.52
C LEU A 319 5.11 39.14 -39.49
N ARG A 320 3.84 39.12 -39.04
CA ARG A 320 2.69 38.92 -39.92
C ARG A 320 2.48 40.07 -40.90
N ALA A 321 2.74 41.32 -40.48
CA ALA A 321 2.68 42.46 -41.38
C ALA A 321 3.78 42.39 -42.45
N LEU A 322 4.90 41.71 -42.20
CA LEU A 322 5.98 41.41 -43.15
C LEU A 322 5.73 40.11 -43.96
N GLY A 323 4.53 39.52 -43.86
CA GLY A 323 4.16 38.34 -44.66
C GLY A 323 4.40 36.99 -44.01
N ALA A 324 4.77 36.92 -42.71
CA ALA A 324 4.96 35.63 -42.03
C ALA A 324 3.63 34.89 -41.86
N THR A 325 3.56 33.65 -42.32
CA THR A 325 2.38 32.79 -42.15
C THR A 325 2.35 32.17 -40.77
N ASP A 326 1.16 31.74 -40.30
CA ASP A 326 1.02 31.03 -39.00
C ASP A 326 1.83 29.71 -38.97
N ARG A 327 2.04 29.06 -40.14
CA ARG A 327 2.93 27.89 -40.27
C ARG A 327 4.40 28.24 -40.03
N PHE A 328 4.83 29.38 -40.51
CA PHE A 328 6.19 29.88 -40.29
C PHE A 328 6.43 30.20 -38.79
N LEU A 329 5.47 30.86 -38.16
CA LEU A 329 5.51 31.16 -36.72
C LEU A 329 5.49 29.87 -35.88
N ALA A 330 4.64 28.90 -36.22
CA ALA A 330 4.59 27.62 -35.54
C ALA A 330 5.92 26.84 -35.70
N GLY A 331 6.52 26.82 -36.90
CA GLY A 331 7.81 26.21 -37.15
C GLY A 331 8.93 26.87 -36.35
N SER A 332 8.96 28.22 -36.25
CA SER A 332 9.95 28.93 -35.44
C SER A 332 9.85 28.63 -33.93
N VAL A 333 8.63 28.53 -33.42
CA VAL A 333 8.37 28.11 -32.04
C VAL A 333 8.78 26.67 -31.79
N ALA A 334 8.37 25.73 -32.69
CA ALA A 334 8.73 24.32 -32.58
C ALA A 334 10.24 24.11 -32.56
N LEU A 335 10.95 24.69 -33.54
CA LEU A 335 12.38 24.55 -33.68
C LEU A 335 13.17 25.05 -32.46
N ARG A 336 12.62 25.98 -31.74
CA ARG A 336 13.19 26.52 -30.50
C ARG A 336 12.93 25.63 -29.29
N TRP A 337 11.70 25.08 -29.16
CA TRP A 337 11.32 24.27 -28.00
C TRP A 337 11.75 22.81 -28.09
N VAL A 338 12.05 22.30 -29.31
CA VAL A 338 12.55 20.92 -29.50
C VAL A 338 13.84 20.66 -28.70
N PRO A 339 14.88 21.51 -28.74
CA PRO A 339 16.08 21.28 -27.92
C PRO A 339 15.82 21.29 -26.42
N VAL A 340 14.87 22.13 -25.97
CA VAL A 340 14.45 22.18 -24.56
C VAL A 340 13.73 20.88 -24.17
N ALA A 341 12.84 20.38 -25.04
CA ALA A 341 12.14 19.12 -24.81
C ALA A 341 13.11 17.94 -24.78
N VAL A 342 14.07 17.88 -25.72
CA VAL A 342 15.12 16.84 -25.75
C VAL A 342 16.00 16.91 -24.50
N GLY A 343 16.45 18.09 -24.10
CA GLY A 343 17.23 18.28 -22.87
C GLY A 343 16.47 17.87 -21.62
N ALA A 344 15.16 18.16 -21.55
CA ALA A 344 14.31 17.76 -20.45
C ALA A 344 14.14 16.21 -20.39
N VAL A 345 13.98 15.57 -21.56
CA VAL A 345 13.93 14.09 -21.62
C VAL A 345 15.25 13.47 -21.14
N VAL A 346 16.39 14.00 -21.58
CA VAL A 346 17.70 13.51 -21.13
C VAL A 346 17.83 13.61 -19.60
N VAL A 347 17.49 14.76 -19.02
CA VAL A 347 17.52 14.95 -17.55
C VAL A 347 16.58 13.97 -16.84
N ALA A 348 15.36 13.79 -17.34
CA ALA A 348 14.38 12.90 -16.72
C ALA A 348 14.83 11.42 -16.80
N VAL A 349 15.35 10.98 -17.94
CA VAL A 349 15.84 9.61 -18.14
C VAL A 349 17.10 9.34 -17.30
N VAL A 350 18.02 10.30 -17.20
CA VAL A 350 19.19 10.19 -16.31
C VAL A 350 18.76 10.09 -14.85
N ALA A 351 17.83 10.93 -14.42
CA ALA A 351 17.29 10.86 -13.05
C ALA A 351 16.59 9.54 -12.78
N LEU A 352 15.82 9.01 -13.73
CA LEU A 352 15.20 7.68 -13.66
C LEU A 352 16.27 6.58 -13.55
N ALA A 353 17.31 6.60 -14.37
CA ALA A 353 18.37 5.59 -14.37
C ALA A 353 19.18 5.60 -13.05
N LEU A 354 19.31 6.76 -12.40
CA LEU A 354 20.01 6.92 -11.13
C LEU A 354 19.09 6.67 -9.91
N SER A 355 17.76 6.64 -10.08
CA SER A 355 16.80 6.48 -8.99
C SER A 355 16.99 5.19 -8.17
N PRO A 356 17.46 4.05 -8.73
CA PRO A 356 17.75 2.87 -7.94
C PRO A 356 18.75 3.09 -6.81
N ALA A 357 19.67 4.05 -6.94
CA ALA A 357 20.59 4.38 -5.86
C ALA A 357 19.90 4.94 -4.60
N LEU A 358 18.65 5.41 -4.72
CA LEU A 358 17.83 5.85 -3.58
C LEU A 358 17.18 4.69 -2.82
N GLY A 359 17.26 3.46 -3.37
CA GLY A 359 16.59 2.26 -2.86
C GLY A 359 15.10 2.21 -3.23
N PRO A 360 14.47 1.05 -3.08
CA PRO A 360 13.02 0.92 -3.16
C PRO A 360 12.38 1.56 -1.93
N PHE A 361 11.09 1.90 -2.04
CA PHE A 361 10.29 2.43 -0.92
C PHE A 361 9.38 1.32 -0.37
N GLY A 362 8.90 1.50 0.87
CA GLY A 362 7.91 0.63 1.48
C GLY A 362 8.35 -0.81 1.68
N VAL A 363 7.43 -1.74 1.50
CA VAL A 363 7.65 -3.19 1.67
C VAL A 363 8.67 -3.74 0.67
N ALA A 364 8.78 -3.17 -0.51
CA ALA A 364 9.76 -3.59 -1.52
C ALA A 364 11.23 -3.49 -1.06
N ARG A 365 11.53 -2.70 -0.01
CA ARG A 365 12.87 -2.62 0.61
C ARG A 365 13.27 -3.90 1.35
N ARG A 366 12.30 -4.74 1.65
CA ARG A 366 12.54 -5.98 2.41
C ARG A 366 13.13 -7.09 1.53
N GLY A 367 12.93 -7.02 0.23
CA GLY A 367 13.51 -7.95 -0.73
C GLY A 367 14.99 -7.67 -1.05
N PRO A 368 15.67 -8.56 -1.80
CA PRO A 368 17.04 -8.37 -2.24
C PRO A 368 17.14 -7.16 -3.17
N TRP A 369 18.08 -6.26 -2.88
CA TRP A 369 18.29 -5.03 -3.63
C TRP A 369 19.74 -4.84 -4.03
N SER A 370 19.98 -4.62 -5.32
CA SER A 370 21.25 -4.18 -5.84
C SER A 370 21.12 -2.74 -6.32
N GLY A 371 21.62 -1.75 -5.63
CA GLY A 371 21.53 -0.33 -6.01
C GLY A 371 22.11 0.06 -7.38
N SER A 372 22.30 -0.91 -8.29
CA SER A 372 22.83 -0.69 -9.62
C SER A 372 21.89 0.13 -10.50
N PRO A 373 22.38 1.11 -11.25
CA PRO A 373 21.58 1.88 -12.20
C PRO A 373 20.84 0.96 -13.18
N ARG A 374 19.53 1.15 -13.27
CA ARG A 374 18.67 0.39 -14.19
C ARG A 374 17.68 1.34 -14.86
N LEU A 375 17.35 1.05 -16.12
CA LEU A 375 16.35 1.80 -16.85
C LEU A 375 15.05 0.99 -16.94
N ASP A 376 14.00 1.48 -16.28
CA ASP A 376 12.66 0.93 -16.47
C ASP A 376 12.13 1.35 -17.84
N GLY A 377 12.04 0.41 -18.79
CA GLY A 377 11.64 0.68 -20.17
C GLY A 377 10.27 1.38 -20.29
N PRO A 378 9.20 0.87 -19.66
CA PRO A 378 7.88 1.50 -19.71
C PRO A 378 7.82 2.91 -19.09
N ALA A 379 8.49 3.15 -17.96
CA ALA A 379 8.54 4.49 -17.36
C ALA A 379 9.36 5.45 -18.25
N ALA A 380 10.46 4.97 -18.84
CA ALA A 380 11.25 5.75 -19.77
C ALA A 380 10.47 6.09 -21.04
N THR A 381 9.78 5.13 -21.66
CA THR A 381 8.96 5.37 -22.86
C THR A 381 7.83 6.34 -22.60
N ALA A 382 7.13 6.24 -21.44
CA ALA A 382 6.12 7.20 -21.04
C ALA A 382 6.71 8.63 -20.95
N GLY A 383 7.88 8.78 -20.32
CA GLY A 383 8.57 10.08 -20.24
C GLY A 383 9.02 10.62 -21.59
N VAL A 384 9.60 9.77 -22.45
CA VAL A 384 10.05 10.16 -23.80
C VAL A 384 8.90 10.63 -24.69
N VAL A 385 7.68 10.10 -24.50
CA VAL A 385 6.51 10.49 -25.28
C VAL A 385 5.78 11.69 -24.66
N LEU A 386 5.47 11.61 -23.36
CA LEU A 386 4.60 12.60 -22.70
C LEU A 386 5.29 13.93 -22.43
N LEU A 387 6.59 13.92 -22.11
CA LEU A 387 7.29 15.16 -21.77
C LEU A 387 7.47 16.10 -22.98
N PRO A 388 7.86 15.65 -24.18
CA PRO A 388 7.82 16.51 -25.36
C PRO A 388 6.44 17.06 -25.69
N LEU A 389 5.37 16.27 -25.49
CA LEU A 389 4.00 16.73 -25.66
C LEU A 389 3.67 17.84 -24.67
N ALA A 390 4.04 17.68 -23.38
CA ALA A 390 3.82 18.69 -22.34
C ALA A 390 4.56 20.01 -22.62
N VAL A 391 5.67 19.97 -23.34
CA VAL A 391 6.44 21.17 -23.75
C VAL A 391 5.92 21.76 -25.08
N LEU A 392 5.77 20.93 -26.12
CA LEU A 392 5.50 21.40 -27.48
C LEU A 392 4.04 21.79 -27.69
N VAL A 393 3.09 21.05 -27.13
CA VAL A 393 1.66 21.35 -27.32
C VAL A 393 1.28 22.73 -26.79
N PRO A 394 1.62 23.09 -25.54
CA PRO A 394 1.35 24.44 -25.04
C PRO A 394 2.06 25.55 -25.84
N ALA A 395 3.31 25.31 -26.28
CA ALA A 395 4.06 26.24 -27.10
C ALA A 395 3.36 26.51 -28.43
N LEU A 396 2.93 25.48 -29.14
CA LEU A 396 2.25 25.59 -30.43
C LEU A 396 0.86 26.20 -30.33
N LEU A 397 0.12 25.89 -29.26
CA LEU A 397 -1.19 26.47 -29.00
C LEU A 397 -1.13 28.00 -28.82
N THR A 398 0.01 28.57 -28.40
CA THR A 398 0.17 30.03 -28.30
C THR A 398 0.14 30.72 -29.65
N VAL A 399 0.58 30.07 -30.72
CA VAL A 399 0.61 30.62 -32.11
C VAL A 399 -0.82 30.69 -32.71
N ARG A 400 -1.67 29.68 -32.44
CA ARG A 400 -3.02 29.60 -33.01
C ARG A 400 -4.03 30.55 -32.36
N ARG A 401 -3.73 31.13 -31.20
CA ARG A 401 -4.64 32.00 -30.46
C ARG A 401 -4.62 33.40 -31.06
N ARG A 402 -5.64 33.72 -31.86
CA ARG A 402 -5.88 35.08 -32.39
C ARG A 402 -6.15 36.04 -31.23
N THR A 403 -5.58 37.25 -31.27
CA THR A 403 -5.96 38.37 -30.38
C THR A 403 -7.44 38.69 -30.61
N VAL A 404 -8.27 38.37 -29.64
CA VAL A 404 -9.71 38.74 -29.70
C VAL A 404 -9.90 40.06 -28.98
N ALA A 405 -10.78 40.90 -29.53
CA ALA A 405 -11.14 42.23 -29.06
C ALA A 405 -11.47 42.29 -27.56
N PRO A 406 -11.20 43.44 -26.88
CA PRO A 406 -11.44 43.59 -25.46
C PRO A 406 -12.93 43.32 -25.13
N PRO A 407 -13.18 42.59 -24.04
CA PRO A 407 -14.56 42.29 -23.65
C PRO A 407 -15.30 43.54 -23.19
N ARG A 408 -16.57 43.64 -23.58
CA ARG A 408 -17.47 44.66 -23.06
C ARG A 408 -17.67 44.46 -21.57
N VAL A 409 -17.51 45.52 -20.79
CA VAL A 409 -17.70 45.53 -19.33
C VAL A 409 -19.18 45.19 -19.03
N ALA A 410 -19.48 43.96 -18.70
CA ALA A 410 -20.78 43.59 -18.17
C ALA A 410 -20.82 43.93 -16.68
N GLY A 411 -21.94 44.46 -16.21
CA GLY A 411 -22.14 45.04 -14.89
C GLY A 411 -21.52 44.27 -13.71
N ALA A 412 -20.95 45.05 -12.82
CA ALA A 412 -20.19 44.57 -11.66
C ALA A 412 -21.11 44.00 -10.56
N VAL A 413 -20.75 42.85 -10.00
CA VAL A 413 -21.48 42.18 -8.91
C VAL A 413 -20.87 42.60 -7.55
N GLY A 414 -21.71 43.13 -6.65
CA GLY A 414 -21.36 43.41 -5.26
C GLY A 414 -21.57 44.87 -4.82
N PRO A 415 -21.84 45.11 -3.53
CA PRO A 415 -22.26 46.40 -3.01
C PRO A 415 -21.12 47.42 -2.86
N GLY A 416 -19.84 47.03 -2.87
CA GLY A 416 -18.68 47.91 -2.65
C GLY A 416 -17.72 47.98 -3.85
N VAL A 417 -16.91 49.06 -3.94
CA VAL A 417 -15.92 49.23 -5.02
C VAL A 417 -14.94 48.07 -5.08
N VAL A 418 -14.47 47.56 -3.94
CA VAL A 418 -13.53 46.44 -3.86
C VAL A 418 -14.14 45.15 -4.42
N SER A 419 -15.37 44.78 -4.00
CA SER A 419 -16.06 43.59 -4.46
C SER A 419 -16.43 43.64 -5.94
N ARG A 420 -16.84 44.80 -6.44
CA ARG A 420 -17.15 45.03 -7.85
C ARG A 420 -15.92 44.85 -8.75
N VAL A 421 -14.80 45.51 -8.40
CA VAL A 421 -13.56 45.40 -9.16
C VAL A 421 -12.96 44.00 -9.06
N ALA A 422 -12.96 43.37 -7.87
CA ALA A 422 -12.52 41.99 -7.69
C ALA A 422 -13.36 41.03 -8.49
N GLY A 423 -14.69 41.14 -8.49
CA GLY A 423 -15.60 40.31 -9.25
C GLY A 423 -15.41 40.43 -10.76
N THR A 424 -15.18 41.63 -11.27
CA THR A 424 -14.85 41.87 -12.69
C THR A 424 -13.52 41.19 -13.05
N PHE A 425 -12.51 41.35 -12.21
CA PHE A 425 -11.21 40.76 -12.40
C PHE A 425 -11.25 39.22 -12.32
N LEU A 426 -12.07 38.65 -11.42
CA LEU A 426 -12.30 37.24 -11.30
C LEU A 426 -12.95 36.64 -12.57
N ARG A 427 -14.05 37.23 -13.03
CA ARG A 427 -14.72 36.79 -14.27
C ARG A 427 -13.79 36.83 -15.48
N GLN A 428 -13.07 37.94 -15.68
CA GLN A 428 -12.11 38.06 -16.78
C GLN A 428 -10.94 37.06 -16.66
N SER A 429 -10.55 36.69 -15.44
CA SER A 429 -9.49 35.71 -15.20
C SER A 429 -9.94 34.25 -15.45
N LEU A 430 -11.24 33.95 -15.25
CA LEU A 430 -11.84 32.66 -15.48
C LEU A 430 -12.40 32.48 -16.90
N GLU A 431 -12.72 33.57 -17.62
CA GLU A 431 -13.18 33.50 -19.00
C GLU A 431 -12.17 32.78 -19.90
N ARG A 432 -12.67 31.87 -20.76
CA ARG A 432 -11.84 31.05 -21.67
C ARG A 432 -10.84 31.83 -22.54
N ARG A 433 -11.01 33.13 -22.67
CA ARG A 433 -10.16 34.02 -23.50
C ARG A 433 -8.87 34.49 -22.80
N SER A 434 -8.84 34.46 -21.47
CA SER A 434 -7.62 34.75 -20.69
C SER A 434 -6.90 33.48 -20.23
N VAL A 435 -7.33 32.32 -20.69
CA VAL A 435 -6.90 30.98 -20.28
C VAL A 435 -5.41 30.77 -20.52
N GLY A 436 -4.60 30.94 -19.52
CA GLY A 436 -3.18 30.61 -19.58
C GLY A 436 -2.57 30.30 -18.23
N SER A 437 -3.04 30.89 -17.12
CA SER A 437 -2.42 30.64 -15.83
C SER A 437 -3.41 30.45 -14.68
N MET A 438 -4.51 31.22 -14.66
CA MET A 438 -5.40 31.20 -13.48
C MET A 438 -6.35 30.01 -13.45
N ALA A 439 -7.00 29.69 -14.57
CA ALA A 439 -7.91 28.54 -14.66
C ALA A 439 -7.15 27.21 -14.44
N THR A 440 -5.94 27.10 -15.02
CA THR A 440 -5.08 25.92 -14.79
C THR A 440 -4.58 25.87 -13.35
N ALA A 441 -4.25 26.99 -12.72
CA ALA A 441 -3.86 27.04 -11.31
C ALA A 441 -5.03 26.60 -10.40
N VAL A 442 -6.25 27.06 -10.66
CA VAL A 442 -7.45 26.64 -9.92
C VAL A 442 -7.66 25.13 -10.08
N LEU A 443 -7.59 24.62 -11.30
CA LEU A 443 -7.81 23.20 -11.57
C LEU A 443 -6.76 22.32 -10.89
N VAL A 444 -5.48 22.68 -10.99
CA VAL A 444 -4.38 21.94 -10.33
C VAL A 444 -4.51 22.01 -8.80
N SER A 445 -4.87 23.17 -8.25
CA SER A 445 -5.05 23.34 -6.81
C SER A 445 -6.29 22.55 -6.31
N SER A 446 -7.38 22.52 -7.10
CA SER A 446 -8.56 21.68 -6.78
C SER A 446 -8.22 20.20 -6.80
N ALA A 447 -7.47 19.73 -7.80
CA ALA A 447 -7.04 18.35 -7.89
C ALA A 447 -6.09 17.96 -6.74
N ALA A 448 -5.17 18.84 -6.36
CA ALA A 448 -4.27 18.60 -5.22
C ALA A 448 -5.02 18.56 -3.88
N LEU A 449 -6.01 19.44 -3.69
CA LEU A 449 -6.85 19.40 -2.49
C LEU A 449 -7.73 18.13 -2.48
N ALA A 450 -8.27 17.74 -3.62
CA ALA A 450 -9.05 16.50 -3.75
C ALA A 450 -8.20 15.27 -3.42
N ALA A 451 -6.97 15.21 -3.93
CA ALA A 451 -6.04 14.12 -3.62
C ALA A 451 -5.70 14.07 -2.12
N LEU A 452 -5.47 15.23 -1.49
CA LEU A 452 -5.19 15.31 -0.05
C LEU A 452 -6.39 14.83 0.78
N MET A 453 -7.57 15.33 0.48
CA MET A 453 -8.79 14.94 1.21
C MET A 453 -9.14 13.48 0.97
N GLY A 454 -8.98 12.98 -0.26
CA GLY A 454 -9.16 11.57 -0.59
C GLY A 454 -8.21 10.67 0.19
N ALA A 455 -6.90 10.99 0.20
CA ALA A 455 -5.90 10.24 0.94
C ALA A 455 -6.20 10.21 2.45
N VAL A 456 -6.55 11.36 3.03
CA VAL A 456 -6.90 11.45 4.47
C VAL A 456 -8.16 10.64 4.80
N THR A 457 -9.18 10.64 3.91
CA THR A 457 -10.40 9.84 4.12
C THR A 457 -10.10 8.35 4.12
N VAL A 458 -9.30 7.87 3.14
CA VAL A 458 -8.90 6.44 3.08
C VAL A 458 -8.07 6.06 4.30
N THR A 459 -7.07 6.88 4.68
CA THR A 459 -6.25 6.64 5.89
C THR A 459 -7.08 6.61 7.16
N ALA A 460 -8.04 7.54 7.32
CA ALA A 460 -8.91 7.58 8.49
C ALA A 460 -9.88 6.38 8.53
N SER A 461 -10.37 5.93 7.38
CA SER A 461 -11.22 4.74 7.29
C SER A 461 -10.44 3.47 7.66
N LEU A 462 -9.21 3.34 7.17
CA LEU A 462 -8.33 2.21 7.51
C LEU A 462 -7.95 2.23 9.01
N ALA A 463 -7.58 3.40 9.55
CA ALA A 463 -7.28 3.53 10.97
C ALA A 463 -8.47 3.08 11.83
N ARG A 464 -9.69 3.49 11.46
CA ARG A 464 -10.90 3.10 12.16
C ARG A 464 -11.20 1.60 12.09
N VAL A 465 -10.92 0.95 10.95
CA VAL A 465 -11.06 -0.51 10.84
C VAL A 465 -10.10 -1.21 11.78
N VAL A 466 -8.85 -0.77 11.87
CA VAL A 466 -7.85 -1.35 12.78
C VAL A 466 -8.18 -1.09 14.25
N ASP A 467 -8.71 0.11 14.57
CA ASP A 467 -9.05 0.50 15.94
C ASP A 467 -10.40 -0.09 16.42
N GLU A 468 -11.25 -0.58 15.50
CA GLU A 468 -12.56 -1.20 15.78
C GLU A 468 -12.60 -2.65 15.21
N PRO A 469 -12.09 -3.67 15.94
CA PRO A 469 -11.92 -5.04 15.43
C PRO A 469 -13.17 -5.70 14.83
N HIS A 470 -14.36 -5.34 15.32
CA HIS A 470 -15.62 -5.83 14.74
C HIS A 470 -15.79 -5.48 13.25
N ARG A 471 -15.05 -4.51 12.71
CA ARG A 471 -15.11 -4.11 11.28
C ARG A 471 -14.39 -5.06 10.35
N TYR A 472 -13.57 -5.95 10.88
CA TYR A 472 -12.91 -7.02 10.12
C TYR A 472 -13.28 -8.43 10.62
N GLY A 473 -14.30 -8.55 11.49
CA GLY A 473 -14.84 -9.84 11.90
C GLY A 473 -14.41 -10.32 13.29
N ALA A 474 -13.68 -9.51 14.06
CA ALA A 474 -13.19 -9.86 15.39
C ALA A 474 -13.86 -8.99 16.47
N PRO A 475 -15.03 -9.33 16.99
CA PRO A 475 -15.69 -8.56 18.04
C PRO A 475 -15.13 -8.85 19.46
N PHE A 476 -13.84 -9.16 19.56
CA PHE A 476 -13.14 -9.62 20.76
C PHE A 476 -12.02 -8.68 21.16
N ASP A 477 -11.69 -8.68 22.45
CA ASP A 477 -10.58 -7.91 23.01
C ASP A 477 -9.32 -8.75 23.20
N ALA A 478 -9.47 -10.08 23.38
CA ALA A 478 -8.38 -11.03 23.50
C ALA A 478 -8.74 -12.38 22.86
N LEU A 479 -7.71 -13.17 22.54
CA LEU A 479 -7.83 -14.54 22.09
C LEU A 479 -7.04 -15.46 23.06
N VAL A 480 -7.70 -16.43 23.66
CA VAL A 480 -7.10 -17.41 24.55
C VAL A 480 -7.04 -18.75 23.83
N PRO A 481 -5.83 -19.25 23.49
CA PRO A 481 -5.68 -20.56 22.88
C PRO A 481 -6.16 -21.65 23.86
N ALA A 482 -7.09 -22.52 23.42
CA ALA A 482 -7.62 -23.58 24.23
C ALA A 482 -6.83 -24.90 24.12
N ALA A 483 -5.83 -24.96 23.26
CA ALA A 483 -5.10 -26.19 22.91
C ALA A 483 -4.34 -26.84 24.10
N LEU A 484 -4.20 -26.20 25.23
CA LEU A 484 -3.37 -26.69 26.35
C LEU A 484 -4.14 -26.99 27.63
N ASP A 485 -5.30 -26.38 27.87
CA ASP A 485 -6.26 -26.67 28.95
C ASP A 485 -7.48 -25.80 28.71
N ALA A 486 -8.67 -26.39 28.60
CA ALA A 486 -9.88 -25.62 28.44
C ALA A 486 -9.96 -24.57 29.56
N PRO A 487 -10.05 -23.27 29.26
CA PRO A 487 -9.96 -22.21 30.26
C PRO A 487 -11.27 -22.12 31.05
N THR A 488 -11.59 -23.17 31.82
CA THR A 488 -12.86 -23.30 32.56
C THR A 488 -13.03 -22.19 33.58
N GLU A 489 -11.95 -21.62 34.10
CA GLU A 489 -11.97 -20.52 35.06
C GLU A 489 -12.20 -19.15 34.42
N LEU A 490 -12.19 -19.07 33.07
CA LEU A 490 -12.36 -17.81 32.35
C LEU A 490 -13.74 -17.18 32.62
N ALA A 491 -14.78 -18.01 32.72
CA ALA A 491 -16.13 -17.56 32.99
C ALA A 491 -16.30 -16.90 34.38
N ASP A 492 -15.46 -17.31 35.35
CA ASP A 492 -15.53 -16.82 36.73
C ASP A 492 -14.70 -15.53 36.94
N MET A 493 -14.00 -15.06 35.92
CA MET A 493 -13.15 -13.85 35.98
C MET A 493 -14.02 -12.57 35.96
N ASP A 494 -13.87 -11.71 36.98
CA ASP A 494 -14.58 -10.44 37.04
C ASP A 494 -14.21 -9.50 35.89
N GLY A 495 -15.21 -8.98 35.21
CA GLY A 495 -15.04 -8.07 34.06
C GLY A 495 -15.04 -8.76 32.68
N ILE A 496 -15.25 -10.08 32.60
CA ILE A 496 -15.57 -10.75 31.34
C ILE A 496 -17.04 -10.53 30.99
N GLU A 497 -17.35 -9.88 29.90
CA GLU A 497 -18.73 -9.63 29.43
C GLU A 497 -19.24 -10.71 28.47
N GLY A 498 -18.34 -11.41 27.80
CA GLY A 498 -18.73 -12.45 26.88
C GLY A 498 -17.54 -13.25 26.37
N ALA A 499 -17.80 -14.51 26.00
CA ALA A 499 -16.82 -15.39 25.41
C ALA A 499 -17.45 -16.30 24.36
N THR A 500 -16.66 -16.66 23.34
CA THR A 500 -17.10 -17.54 22.26
C THR A 500 -15.96 -18.46 21.86
N VAL A 501 -16.24 -19.74 21.77
CA VAL A 501 -15.31 -20.76 21.30
C VAL A 501 -15.40 -20.84 19.78
N PHE A 502 -14.26 -20.92 19.12
CA PHE A 502 -14.16 -21.16 17.69
C PHE A 502 -13.62 -22.57 17.43
N ALA A 503 -14.23 -23.26 16.50
CA ALA A 503 -13.65 -24.41 15.86
C ALA A 503 -13.55 -24.12 14.36
N GLY A 504 -12.53 -24.59 13.70
CA GLY A 504 -12.35 -24.33 12.28
C GLY A 504 -11.52 -25.39 11.58
N THR A 505 -11.66 -25.42 10.29
CA THR A 505 -10.92 -26.32 9.40
C THR A 505 -10.75 -25.67 8.03
N ASP A 506 -9.88 -26.25 7.21
CA ASP A 506 -9.72 -25.90 5.81
C ASP A 506 -10.65 -26.70 4.91
N VAL A 507 -11.45 -26.03 4.10
CA VAL A 507 -12.32 -26.67 3.11
C VAL A 507 -12.09 -26.08 1.72
N ARG A 508 -12.53 -26.79 0.68
CA ARG A 508 -12.45 -26.30 -0.70
C ARG A 508 -13.78 -25.66 -1.11
N ILE A 509 -13.76 -24.35 -1.34
CA ILE A 509 -14.91 -23.62 -1.86
C ILE A 509 -14.53 -23.02 -3.22
N GLY A 510 -15.26 -23.40 -4.28
CA GLY A 510 -14.94 -22.94 -5.63
C GLY A 510 -13.58 -23.41 -6.16
N GLY A 511 -13.04 -24.49 -5.60
CA GLY A 511 -11.73 -25.05 -5.94
C GLY A 511 -10.55 -24.49 -5.15
N GLU A 512 -10.74 -23.40 -4.41
CA GLU A 512 -9.73 -22.79 -3.54
C GLU A 512 -9.83 -23.34 -2.12
N LYS A 513 -8.69 -23.63 -1.48
CA LYS A 513 -8.61 -24.03 -0.07
C LYS A 513 -8.78 -22.77 0.79
N VAL A 514 -9.79 -22.75 1.64
CA VAL A 514 -10.11 -21.62 2.51
C VAL A 514 -10.43 -22.07 3.91
N TRP A 515 -10.01 -21.28 4.91
CA TRP A 515 -10.34 -21.52 6.30
C TRP A 515 -11.82 -21.20 6.56
N VAL A 516 -12.53 -22.11 7.19
CA VAL A 516 -13.91 -21.92 7.66
C VAL A 516 -13.98 -22.14 9.14
N GLN A 517 -14.95 -21.50 9.79
CA GLN A 517 -15.09 -21.62 11.24
C GLN A 517 -16.55 -21.73 11.65
N ALA A 518 -16.76 -22.32 12.83
CA ALA A 518 -18.02 -22.31 13.56
C ALA A 518 -17.79 -21.67 14.93
N ALA A 519 -18.80 -20.94 15.41
CA ALA A 519 -18.79 -20.29 16.70
C ALA A 519 -19.73 -21.02 17.66
N MET A 520 -19.27 -21.30 18.88
CA MET A 520 -20.05 -21.90 19.96
C MET A 520 -20.08 -21.01 21.18
N PRO A 521 -21.18 -20.99 21.96
CA PRO A 521 -21.19 -20.36 23.27
C PRO A 521 -20.12 -20.97 24.18
N PHE A 522 -19.45 -20.15 24.97
CA PHE A 522 -18.62 -20.62 26.07
C PHE A 522 -19.48 -20.75 27.32
N ASP A 523 -19.36 -21.89 28.03
CA ASP A 523 -20.22 -22.16 29.20
C ASP A 523 -19.99 -21.14 30.34
N GLY A 524 -21.07 -20.64 30.87
CA GLY A 524 -21.06 -19.73 32.04
C GLY A 524 -21.00 -18.24 31.72
N VAL A 525 -20.82 -17.85 30.44
CA VAL A 525 -20.74 -16.45 30.00
C VAL A 525 -21.59 -16.22 28.75
N ASP A 526 -22.11 -15.01 28.57
CA ASP A 526 -22.87 -14.66 27.36
C ASP A 526 -22.04 -14.83 26.10
N PRO A 527 -22.56 -15.45 25.00
CA PRO A 527 -21.83 -15.57 23.77
C PRO A 527 -21.67 -14.22 23.07
N VAL A 528 -20.53 -13.97 22.49
CA VAL A 528 -20.29 -12.81 21.64
C VAL A 528 -20.82 -13.13 20.22
N PRO A 529 -21.83 -12.39 19.73
CA PRO A 529 -22.40 -12.70 18.42
C PRO A 529 -21.40 -12.45 17.29
N PRO A 530 -21.39 -13.30 16.25
CA PRO A 530 -20.53 -13.09 15.08
C PRO A 530 -20.95 -11.82 14.33
N VAL A 531 -19.97 -11.22 13.65
CA VAL A 531 -20.23 -10.05 12.81
C VAL A 531 -20.79 -10.49 11.45
N VAL A 532 -21.90 -9.87 11.03
CA VAL A 532 -22.52 -10.11 9.73
C VAL A 532 -22.70 -8.76 9.03
N PHE A 533 -22.20 -8.64 7.78
CA PHE A 533 -22.31 -7.42 6.98
C PHE A 533 -23.63 -7.35 6.22
N GLU A 534 -24.11 -8.48 5.74
CA GLU A 534 -25.35 -8.60 4.96
C GLU A 534 -26.06 -9.92 5.32
N GLY A 535 -27.40 -9.93 5.35
CA GLY A 535 -28.18 -11.10 5.68
C GLY A 535 -28.17 -11.43 7.18
N ARG A 536 -27.89 -12.69 7.53
CA ARG A 536 -27.85 -13.18 8.92
C ARG A 536 -26.79 -14.26 9.11
N ALA A 537 -26.47 -14.58 10.37
CA ALA A 537 -25.65 -15.74 10.70
C ALA A 537 -26.41 -17.06 10.39
N PRO A 538 -25.70 -18.15 10.07
CA PRO A 538 -26.29 -19.47 9.88
C PRO A 538 -26.95 -19.97 11.17
N ALA A 539 -28.10 -20.64 11.03
CA ALA A 539 -28.89 -21.15 12.14
C ALA A 539 -29.21 -22.66 12.00
N THR A 540 -29.07 -23.22 10.81
CA THR A 540 -29.31 -24.64 10.52
C THR A 540 -28.05 -25.27 9.90
N VAL A 541 -28.00 -26.59 9.91
CA VAL A 541 -26.85 -27.39 9.45
C VAL A 541 -26.49 -27.15 7.98
N ASP A 542 -27.47 -26.80 7.17
CA ASP A 542 -27.38 -26.56 5.72
C ASP A 542 -27.20 -25.07 5.34
N GLU A 543 -26.85 -24.23 6.32
CA GLU A 543 -26.65 -22.79 6.10
C GLU A 543 -25.20 -22.39 6.29
N VAL A 544 -24.76 -21.41 5.47
CA VAL A 544 -23.45 -20.78 5.56
C VAL A 544 -23.54 -19.28 5.37
N ALA A 545 -22.70 -18.53 6.07
CA ALA A 545 -22.42 -17.13 5.74
C ALA A 545 -20.99 -17.05 5.19
N LEU A 546 -20.84 -16.73 3.90
CA LEU A 546 -19.54 -16.66 3.24
C LEU A 546 -18.86 -15.31 3.49
N ALA A 547 -17.55 -15.36 3.55
CA ALA A 547 -16.76 -14.14 3.62
C ALA A 547 -16.80 -13.36 2.30
N PRO A 548 -16.64 -12.01 2.33
CA PRO A 548 -16.88 -11.16 1.15
C PRO A 548 -16.01 -11.49 -0.07
N ILE A 549 -14.78 -11.95 0.14
CA ILE A 549 -13.89 -12.31 -0.97
C ILE A 549 -14.32 -13.67 -1.53
N THR A 550 -14.52 -14.68 -0.68
CA THR A 550 -14.98 -16.02 -1.09
C THR A 550 -16.27 -15.95 -1.88
N LEU A 551 -17.26 -15.18 -1.40
CA LEU A 551 -18.54 -15.00 -2.10
C LEU A 551 -18.37 -14.46 -3.52
N ARG A 552 -17.44 -13.52 -3.72
CA ARG A 552 -17.13 -12.94 -5.04
C ARG A 552 -16.37 -13.93 -5.94
N GLU A 553 -15.45 -14.71 -5.39
CA GLU A 553 -14.65 -15.67 -6.15
C GLU A 553 -15.51 -16.81 -6.70
N VAL A 554 -16.48 -17.28 -5.92
CA VAL A 554 -17.45 -18.28 -6.39
C VAL A 554 -18.53 -17.69 -7.30
N GLY A 555 -18.68 -16.35 -7.35
CA GLY A 555 -19.64 -15.66 -8.20
C GLY A 555 -21.11 -15.86 -7.79
N LEU A 556 -21.36 -16.17 -6.52
CA LEU A 556 -22.69 -16.40 -5.94
C LEU A 556 -23.14 -15.19 -5.12
N SER A 557 -24.40 -15.20 -4.68
CA SER A 557 -25.06 -14.15 -3.90
C SER A 557 -25.80 -14.76 -2.70
N VAL A 558 -26.15 -13.91 -1.73
CA VAL A 558 -27.00 -14.32 -0.60
C VAL A 558 -28.34 -14.84 -1.13
N GLY A 559 -28.71 -16.04 -0.72
CA GLY A 559 -29.87 -16.80 -1.19
C GLY A 559 -29.56 -17.98 -2.13
N ASP A 560 -28.39 -17.97 -2.75
CA ASP A 560 -27.92 -19.07 -3.62
C ASP A 560 -27.45 -20.26 -2.78
N VAL A 561 -27.18 -21.40 -3.45
CA VAL A 561 -26.66 -22.64 -2.85
C VAL A 561 -25.23 -22.84 -3.37
N VAL A 562 -24.35 -23.22 -2.47
CA VAL A 562 -22.96 -23.58 -2.76
C VAL A 562 -22.72 -25.06 -2.41
N GLU A 563 -22.03 -25.79 -3.28
CA GLU A 563 -21.56 -27.15 -3.02
C GLU A 563 -20.15 -27.09 -2.40
N ILE A 564 -19.98 -27.73 -1.25
CA ILE A 564 -18.70 -27.79 -0.53
C ILE A 564 -18.40 -29.27 -0.25
N PRO A 565 -17.26 -29.78 -0.74
CA PRO A 565 -16.84 -31.15 -0.43
C PRO A 565 -16.36 -31.25 1.02
N ASP A 566 -16.67 -32.35 1.66
CA ASP A 566 -16.12 -32.78 2.94
C ASP A 566 -14.69 -33.34 2.78
N ILE A 567 -14.11 -33.83 3.88
CA ILE A 567 -12.77 -34.44 3.90
C ILE A 567 -12.68 -35.72 3.05
N ASP A 568 -13.79 -36.41 2.84
CA ASP A 568 -13.88 -37.65 2.01
C ASP A 568 -14.17 -37.31 0.53
N GLY A 569 -14.43 -36.05 0.20
CA GLY A 569 -14.74 -35.54 -1.13
C GLY A 569 -16.22 -35.67 -1.52
N GLU A 570 -17.12 -35.98 -0.56
CA GLU A 570 -18.56 -35.97 -0.78
C GLU A 570 -19.07 -34.50 -0.73
N ALA A 571 -19.80 -34.09 -1.76
CA ALA A 571 -20.29 -32.71 -1.85
C ALA A 571 -21.57 -32.51 -1.06
N HIS A 572 -21.60 -31.48 -0.20
CA HIS A 572 -22.74 -31.05 0.58
C HIS A 572 -23.26 -29.71 0.10
N GLU A 573 -24.58 -29.56 0.02
CA GLU A 573 -25.23 -28.30 -0.36
C GLU A 573 -25.47 -27.42 0.83
N PHE A 574 -24.95 -26.17 0.75
CA PHE A 574 -25.20 -25.15 1.77
C PHE A 574 -25.88 -23.92 1.16
N ARG A 575 -26.91 -23.41 1.82
CA ARG A 575 -27.58 -22.16 1.46
C ARG A 575 -26.83 -20.98 2.02
N ILE A 576 -26.44 -20.03 1.17
CA ILE A 576 -25.78 -18.78 1.59
C ILE A 576 -26.83 -17.87 2.21
N VAL A 577 -26.76 -17.64 3.52
CA VAL A 577 -27.73 -16.82 4.29
C VAL A 577 -27.20 -15.46 4.69
N GLY A 578 -25.90 -15.22 4.53
CA GLY A 578 -25.29 -13.93 4.86
C GLY A 578 -23.88 -13.76 4.36
N VAL A 579 -23.34 -12.58 4.59
CA VAL A 579 -21.94 -12.21 4.35
C VAL A 579 -21.31 -11.88 5.70
N ALA A 580 -20.35 -12.69 6.13
CA ALA A 580 -19.65 -12.54 7.40
C ALA A 580 -18.14 -12.42 7.17
N PRO A 581 -17.50 -11.34 7.62
CA PRO A 581 -16.05 -11.28 7.62
C PRO A 581 -15.52 -12.30 8.63
N ILE A 582 -14.49 -13.03 8.25
CA ILE A 582 -13.88 -14.05 9.09
C ILE A 582 -12.42 -13.69 9.30
N THR A 583 -11.92 -13.92 10.50
CA THR A 583 -10.50 -13.85 10.84
C THR A 583 -10.18 -14.98 11.79
N ASP A 584 -9.11 -15.68 11.51
CA ASP A 584 -8.67 -16.85 12.27
C ASP A 584 -7.78 -16.51 13.48
N GLY A 585 -7.44 -15.24 13.66
CA GLY A 585 -6.60 -14.78 14.78
C GLY A 585 -5.10 -15.17 14.68
N TYR A 586 -4.75 -16.19 13.93
CA TYR A 586 -3.37 -16.69 13.76
C TYR A 586 -2.84 -16.46 12.36
N GLU A 587 -3.62 -16.87 11.40
CA GLU A 587 -3.31 -16.69 10.01
C GLU A 587 -3.92 -15.38 9.51
N HIS A 588 -3.46 -14.89 8.50
CA HIS A 588 -3.49 -13.51 8.11
C HIS A 588 -4.65 -13.19 7.16
N ASN A 589 -5.62 -14.10 7.08
CA ASN A 589 -6.73 -14.02 6.14
C ASN A 589 -7.89 -13.19 6.69
N VAL A 590 -8.19 -12.07 6.07
CA VAL A 590 -9.39 -11.30 6.31
C VAL A 590 -10.28 -11.37 5.09
N GLY A 591 -11.57 -11.65 5.32
CA GLY A 591 -12.57 -11.65 4.25
C GLY A 591 -12.59 -12.89 3.36
N LEU A 592 -11.83 -13.94 3.70
CA LEU A 592 -11.85 -15.26 3.06
C LEU A 592 -12.49 -16.29 4.00
N GLY A 593 -13.11 -17.32 3.45
CA GLY A 593 -13.69 -18.44 4.19
C GLY A 593 -15.21 -18.36 4.36
N GLY A 594 -15.70 -18.97 5.43
CA GLY A 594 -17.12 -19.06 5.73
C GLY A 594 -17.40 -19.32 7.22
N LEU A 595 -18.54 -18.83 7.70
CA LEU A 595 -19.07 -19.10 9.03
C LEU A 595 -20.17 -20.15 8.90
N PHE A 596 -20.07 -21.21 9.67
CA PHE A 596 -21.01 -22.32 9.74
C PHE A 596 -21.63 -22.46 11.12
N THR A 597 -22.66 -23.26 11.24
CA THR A 597 -23.03 -23.83 12.52
C THR A 597 -22.04 -24.94 12.89
N MET A 598 -21.94 -25.33 14.15
CA MET A 598 -21.08 -26.43 14.57
C MET A 598 -21.50 -27.76 13.92
N GLU A 599 -22.82 -27.98 13.76
CA GLU A 599 -23.34 -29.16 13.08
C GLU A 599 -22.98 -29.14 11.59
N GLY A 600 -23.01 -27.97 10.93
CA GLY A 600 -22.60 -27.83 9.54
C GLY A 600 -21.11 -28.04 9.35
N LEU A 601 -20.26 -27.56 10.26
CA LEU A 601 -18.83 -27.79 10.23
C LEU A 601 -18.48 -29.27 10.42
N ARG A 602 -19.21 -29.96 11.32
CA ARG A 602 -19.06 -31.43 11.56
C ARG A 602 -19.40 -32.27 10.34
N LEU A 603 -20.27 -31.81 9.45
CA LEU A 603 -20.52 -32.51 8.19
C LEU A 603 -19.30 -32.43 7.27
N LEU A 604 -18.57 -31.32 7.29
CA LEU A 604 -17.41 -31.11 6.43
C LEU A 604 -16.15 -31.76 7.01
N ASP A 605 -15.97 -31.66 8.33
CA ASP A 605 -14.82 -32.22 9.03
C ASP A 605 -15.22 -32.60 10.47
N PRO A 606 -15.58 -33.88 10.68
CA PRO A 606 -15.97 -34.38 12.00
C PRO A 606 -14.81 -34.36 13.02
N ILE A 607 -13.55 -34.32 12.58
CA ILE A 607 -12.37 -34.48 13.44
C ILE A 607 -11.92 -33.16 14.01
N SER A 608 -11.77 -32.12 13.17
CA SER A 608 -11.34 -30.79 13.61
C SER A 608 -12.29 -30.15 14.62
N THR A 609 -13.54 -30.66 14.70
CA THR A 609 -14.52 -30.21 15.68
C THR A 609 -14.42 -30.90 17.05
N THR A 610 -13.57 -31.91 17.19
CA THR A 610 -13.28 -32.57 18.49
C THR A 610 -12.20 -31.84 19.27
N ASN A 611 -11.33 -31.14 18.60
CA ASN A 611 -10.34 -30.27 19.21
C ASN A 611 -10.97 -28.89 19.46
N ILE A 612 -11.25 -28.58 20.74
CA ILE A 612 -11.80 -27.28 21.16
C ILE A 612 -10.81 -26.21 20.71
N GLY A 613 -11.32 -25.28 19.90
CA GLY A 613 -10.54 -24.21 19.34
C GLY A 613 -10.31 -23.04 20.32
N ASP A 614 -9.89 -21.94 19.80
CA ASP A 614 -9.57 -20.74 20.57
C ASP A 614 -10.81 -20.07 21.14
N VAL A 615 -10.63 -19.38 22.29
CA VAL A 615 -11.70 -18.61 22.95
C VAL A 615 -11.48 -17.13 22.71
N GLY A 616 -12.37 -16.51 21.94
CA GLY A 616 -12.47 -15.06 21.82
C GLY A 616 -13.18 -14.45 23.02
N VAL A 617 -12.54 -13.50 23.66
CA VAL A 617 -13.00 -12.89 24.92
C VAL A 617 -13.33 -11.42 24.71
N ARG A 618 -14.50 -10.99 25.20
CA ARG A 618 -14.89 -9.59 25.29
C ARG A 618 -14.94 -9.16 26.76
N VAL A 619 -14.35 -8.00 27.06
CA VAL A 619 -14.23 -7.49 28.42
C VAL A 619 -14.99 -6.18 28.58
N ASP A 620 -15.26 -5.81 29.85
CA ASP A 620 -15.87 -4.53 30.24
C ASP A 620 -15.04 -3.36 29.65
N PRO A 621 -15.61 -2.52 28.78
CA PRO A 621 -14.91 -1.40 28.15
C PRO A 621 -14.35 -0.38 29.15
N GLU A 622 -15.01 -0.20 30.33
CA GLU A 622 -14.58 0.75 31.35
C GLU A 622 -13.37 0.26 32.13
N ARG A 623 -13.18 -1.06 32.21
CA ARG A 623 -12.07 -1.73 32.92
C ARG A 623 -11.14 -2.50 31.98
N ARG A 624 -11.19 -2.22 30.70
CA ARG A 624 -10.54 -3.01 29.65
C ARG A 624 -9.07 -3.34 29.96
N ASP A 625 -8.26 -2.34 30.24
CA ASP A 625 -6.81 -2.55 30.45
C ASP A 625 -6.52 -3.36 31.72
N GLU A 626 -7.32 -3.17 32.78
CA GLU A 626 -7.22 -3.93 34.02
C GLU A 626 -7.54 -5.41 33.78
N VAL A 627 -8.72 -5.69 33.18
CA VAL A 627 -9.17 -7.07 32.94
C VAL A 627 -8.25 -7.80 31.98
N LEU A 628 -7.83 -7.14 30.89
CA LEU A 628 -6.88 -7.74 29.95
C LEU A 628 -5.52 -8.07 30.61
N SER A 629 -5.06 -7.28 31.56
CA SER A 629 -3.83 -7.60 32.31
C SER A 629 -4.01 -8.84 33.20
N VAL A 630 -5.20 -9.05 33.75
CA VAL A 630 -5.54 -10.25 34.54
C VAL A 630 -5.61 -11.49 33.63
N VAL A 631 -6.28 -11.37 32.47
CA VAL A 631 -6.32 -12.44 31.46
C VAL A 631 -4.91 -12.83 31.02
N GLN A 632 -4.05 -11.86 30.70
CA GLN A 632 -2.66 -12.13 30.31
C GLN A 632 -1.85 -12.83 31.41
N ALA A 633 -2.08 -12.47 32.68
CA ALA A 633 -1.40 -13.09 33.82
C ALA A 633 -1.89 -14.53 34.09
N ALA A 634 -3.20 -14.77 33.92
CA ALA A 634 -3.79 -16.09 34.10
C ALA A 634 -3.46 -17.02 32.91
N TYR A 635 -3.44 -16.48 31.71
CA TYR A 635 -3.16 -17.21 30.46
C TYR A 635 -1.97 -16.57 29.75
N PRO A 636 -0.75 -16.89 30.10
CA PRO A 636 0.46 -16.30 29.47
C PRO A 636 0.56 -16.53 27.96
N GLY A 637 -0.11 -17.59 27.44
CA GLY A 637 -0.23 -17.88 26.03
C GLY A 637 -1.29 -17.08 25.28
N ALA A 638 -2.10 -16.28 25.99
CA ALA A 638 -3.15 -15.49 25.36
C ALA A 638 -2.58 -14.36 24.48
N PHE A 639 -3.29 -14.08 23.39
CA PHE A 639 -3.02 -12.90 22.56
C PHE A 639 -3.83 -11.71 23.09
N VAL A 640 -3.15 -10.81 23.78
CA VAL A 640 -3.72 -9.61 24.39
C VAL A 640 -2.92 -8.39 23.97
N PRO A 641 -3.54 -7.40 23.32
CA PRO A 641 -4.92 -7.41 22.80
C PRO A 641 -5.11 -8.41 21.65
N PHE A 642 -6.37 -8.61 21.22
CA PHE A 642 -6.67 -9.44 20.04
C PHE A 642 -5.78 -9.04 18.85
N PRO A 643 -5.13 -9.97 18.16
CA PRO A 643 -4.15 -9.65 17.13
C PRO A 643 -4.78 -8.97 15.92
N VAL A 644 -4.15 -7.91 15.44
CA VAL A 644 -4.56 -7.24 14.21
C VAL A 644 -4.00 -8.04 13.03
N PRO A 645 -4.86 -8.47 12.09
CA PRO A 645 -4.41 -9.20 10.91
C PRO A 645 -3.25 -8.51 10.19
N SER A 646 -2.26 -9.27 9.77
CA SER A 646 -1.01 -8.77 9.19
C SER A 646 -1.23 -7.89 7.95
N THR A 647 -2.23 -8.21 7.15
CA THR A 647 -2.66 -7.42 5.98
C THR A 647 -3.08 -6.01 6.37
N LEU A 648 -3.86 -5.86 7.44
CA LEU A 648 -4.33 -4.57 7.96
C LEU A 648 -3.22 -3.80 8.66
N ALA A 649 -2.40 -4.47 9.46
CA ALA A 649 -1.23 -3.88 10.12
C ALA A 649 -0.25 -3.31 9.10
N ASN A 650 0.04 -4.03 8.01
CA ASN A 650 0.88 -3.57 6.92
C ASN A 650 0.25 -2.41 6.13
N ALA A 651 -1.05 -2.48 5.83
CA ALA A 651 -1.76 -1.39 5.18
C ALA A 651 -1.70 -0.10 6.02
N ARG A 652 -1.84 -0.20 7.34
CA ARG A 652 -1.72 0.94 8.27
C ARG A 652 -0.33 1.58 8.25
N ARG A 653 0.76 0.80 8.20
CA ARG A 653 2.14 1.33 8.15
C ARG A 653 2.42 2.18 6.93
N ILE A 654 1.84 1.82 5.78
CA ILE A 654 2.02 2.57 4.53
C ILE A 654 0.95 3.64 4.31
N SER A 655 -0.07 3.71 5.16
CA SER A 655 -1.19 4.66 5.03
C SER A 655 -0.77 6.14 5.13
N ASP A 656 0.35 6.45 5.79
CA ASP A 656 0.89 7.81 5.87
C ASP A 656 1.53 8.28 4.57
N LEU A 657 2.01 7.38 3.73
CA LEU A 657 2.69 7.71 2.48
C LEU A 657 1.81 8.50 1.51
N PRO A 658 0.57 8.08 1.19
CA PRO A 658 -0.35 8.86 0.35
C PRO A 658 -0.61 10.27 0.90
N VAL A 659 -0.72 10.42 2.22
CA VAL A 659 -0.95 11.73 2.87
C VAL A 659 0.27 12.63 2.73
N LEU A 660 1.48 12.12 2.98
CA LEU A 660 2.73 12.87 2.82
C LEU A 660 2.93 13.34 1.37
N LEU A 661 2.66 12.46 0.41
CA LEU A 661 2.76 12.79 -1.01
C LEU A 661 1.69 13.79 -1.45
N ALA A 662 0.47 13.67 -0.93
CA ALA A 662 -0.60 14.62 -1.18
C ALA A 662 -0.31 16.00 -0.57
N LEU A 663 0.33 16.06 0.60
CA LEU A 663 0.84 17.31 1.20
C LEU A 663 1.91 17.94 0.32
N GLY A 664 2.85 17.17 -0.22
CA GLY A 664 3.84 17.65 -1.19
C GLY A 664 3.19 18.23 -2.45
N GLY A 665 2.19 17.53 -3.00
CA GLY A 665 1.36 18.00 -4.11
C GLY A 665 0.59 19.28 -3.80
N ALA A 666 0.02 19.40 -2.60
CA ALA A 666 -0.68 20.59 -2.13
C ALA A 666 0.27 21.79 -1.98
N ALA A 667 1.49 21.57 -1.48
CA ALA A 667 2.52 22.61 -1.41
C ALA A 667 2.93 23.10 -2.81
N ALA A 668 3.13 22.21 -3.76
CA ALA A 668 3.41 22.54 -5.16
C ALA A 668 2.25 23.31 -5.82
N ALA A 669 1.01 22.91 -5.55
CA ALA A 669 -0.20 23.58 -6.02
C ALA A 669 -0.33 24.99 -5.42
N ALA A 670 -0.04 25.17 -4.13
CA ALA A 670 -0.02 26.48 -3.46
C ALA A 670 1.04 27.41 -4.07
N ALA A 671 2.24 26.89 -4.35
CA ALA A 671 3.29 27.64 -5.05
C ALA A 671 2.85 28.06 -6.47
N THR A 672 2.19 27.14 -7.18
CA THR A 672 1.62 27.39 -8.52
C THR A 672 0.55 28.47 -8.47
N PHE A 673 -0.35 28.42 -7.49
CA PHE A 673 -1.41 29.39 -7.27
C PHE A 673 -0.84 30.77 -6.92
N ALA A 674 0.13 30.83 -6.00
CA ALA A 674 0.83 32.07 -5.63
C ALA A 674 1.54 32.69 -6.86
N HIS A 675 2.19 31.85 -7.67
CA HIS A 675 2.84 32.32 -8.89
C HIS A 675 1.82 32.87 -9.92
N ALA A 676 0.68 32.19 -10.09
CA ALA A 676 -0.38 32.65 -10.98
C ALA A 676 -0.97 34.00 -10.54
N LEU A 677 -1.15 34.21 -9.22
CA LEU A 677 -1.56 35.50 -8.66
C LEU A 677 -0.54 36.59 -8.93
N LEU A 678 0.76 36.33 -8.72
CA LEU A 678 1.84 37.26 -9.04
C LEU A 678 1.84 37.69 -10.50
N VAL A 679 1.69 36.77 -11.40
CA VAL A 679 1.64 37.05 -12.86
C VAL A 679 0.42 37.89 -13.19
N THR A 680 -0.75 37.50 -12.70
CA THR A 680 -2.01 38.24 -12.94
C THR A 680 -1.95 39.67 -12.41
N THR A 681 -1.42 39.88 -11.19
CA THR A 681 -1.28 41.21 -10.62
C THR A 681 -0.27 42.05 -11.39
N ARG A 682 0.80 41.47 -11.94
CA ARG A 682 1.77 42.17 -12.80
C ARG A 682 1.13 42.64 -14.12
N HIS A 683 0.32 41.81 -14.75
CA HIS A 683 -0.37 42.15 -16.00
C HIS A 683 -1.42 43.25 -15.80
N ARG A 684 -2.02 43.34 -14.62
CA ARG A 684 -3.05 44.36 -14.29
C ARG A 684 -2.49 45.61 -13.64
N ARG A 685 -1.17 45.78 -13.59
CA ARG A 685 -0.52 46.93 -12.97
C ARG A 685 -1.01 48.28 -13.56
N ARG A 686 -1.21 48.34 -14.88
CA ARG A 686 -1.69 49.54 -15.58
C ARG A 686 -3.12 49.86 -15.20
N GLU A 687 -4.01 48.86 -15.19
CA GLU A 687 -5.43 49.01 -14.77
C GLU A 687 -5.52 49.48 -13.32
N LEU A 688 -4.73 48.85 -12.43
CA LEU A 688 -4.65 49.27 -11.02
C LEU A 688 -4.05 50.68 -10.85
N ALA A 689 -3.08 51.08 -11.67
CA ALA A 689 -2.50 52.41 -11.64
C ALA A 689 -3.52 53.48 -12.09
N VAL A 690 -4.35 53.19 -13.12
CA VAL A 690 -5.45 54.08 -13.56
C VAL A 690 -6.50 54.21 -12.46
N LEU A 691 -6.93 53.11 -11.84
CA LEU A 691 -7.91 53.16 -10.75
C LEU A 691 -7.39 53.94 -9.54
N ARG A 692 -6.09 53.87 -9.27
CA ARG A 692 -5.44 54.71 -8.21
C ARG A 692 -5.34 56.18 -8.60
N ALA A 693 -5.10 56.48 -9.85
CA ALA A 693 -5.13 57.86 -10.34
C ALA A 693 -6.55 58.48 -10.24
N LEU A 694 -7.59 57.63 -10.33
CA LEU A 694 -8.99 57.99 -10.13
C LEU A 694 -9.44 58.05 -8.65
N GLY A 695 -8.50 57.89 -7.68
CA GLY A 695 -8.78 58.06 -6.26
C GLY A 695 -8.87 56.76 -5.43
N MET A 696 -8.58 55.58 -5.99
CA MET A 696 -8.58 54.34 -5.23
C MET A 696 -7.44 54.32 -4.17
N LEU A 697 -7.77 54.01 -2.92
CA LEU A 697 -6.83 53.96 -1.81
C LEU A 697 -5.92 52.75 -1.88
N ARG A 698 -4.72 52.81 -1.29
CA ARG A 698 -3.79 51.67 -1.21
C ARG A 698 -4.41 50.45 -0.53
N ARG A 699 -5.21 50.66 0.54
CA ARG A 699 -5.94 49.58 1.24
C ARG A 699 -6.98 48.93 0.35
N GLN A 700 -7.66 49.67 -0.50
CA GLN A 700 -8.64 49.17 -1.45
C GLN A 700 -7.97 48.34 -2.57
N THR A 701 -6.80 48.80 -3.08
CA THR A 701 -6.01 48.04 -4.06
C THR A 701 -5.55 46.70 -3.49
N PHE A 702 -5.08 46.68 -2.22
CA PHE A 702 -4.76 45.45 -1.50
C PHE A 702 -6.00 44.54 -1.37
N GLY A 703 -7.12 45.11 -0.93
CA GLY A 703 -8.39 44.43 -0.76
C GLY A 703 -8.92 43.75 -2.03
N VAL A 704 -8.77 44.41 -3.20
CA VAL A 704 -9.16 43.81 -4.50
C VAL A 704 -8.38 42.54 -4.81
N ILE A 705 -7.06 42.53 -4.61
CA ILE A 705 -6.20 41.39 -4.90
C ILE A 705 -6.47 40.26 -3.87
N ALA A 706 -6.61 40.64 -2.59
CA ALA A 706 -6.92 39.68 -1.53
C ALA A 706 -8.32 39.03 -1.74
N ALA A 707 -9.33 39.82 -2.04
CA ALA A 707 -10.68 39.31 -2.33
C ALA A 707 -10.72 38.38 -3.56
N MET A 708 -9.97 38.72 -4.61
CA MET A 708 -9.83 37.84 -5.77
C MET A 708 -9.14 36.52 -5.40
N ALA A 709 -8.08 36.55 -4.61
CA ALA A 709 -7.37 35.34 -4.15
C ALA A 709 -8.27 34.45 -3.28
N VAL A 710 -8.99 35.06 -2.32
CA VAL A 710 -9.94 34.34 -1.46
C VAL A 710 -11.09 33.73 -2.27
N ALA A 711 -11.65 34.44 -3.22
CA ALA A 711 -12.73 33.93 -4.09
C ALA A 711 -12.25 32.74 -4.95
N LEU A 712 -11.04 32.81 -5.50
CA LEU A 712 -10.44 31.69 -6.23
C LEU A 712 -10.14 30.49 -5.33
N ALA A 713 -9.64 30.74 -4.12
CA ALA A 713 -9.39 29.70 -3.13
C ALA A 713 -10.69 29.05 -2.63
N ALA A 714 -11.76 29.83 -2.49
CA ALA A 714 -13.09 29.28 -2.17
C ALA A 714 -13.60 28.35 -3.28
N ILE A 715 -13.37 28.68 -4.55
CA ILE A 715 -13.68 27.77 -5.68
C ILE A 715 -12.86 26.48 -5.55
N VAL A 716 -11.55 26.60 -5.29
CA VAL A 716 -10.66 25.44 -5.06
C VAL A 716 -11.15 24.61 -3.89
N ALA A 717 -11.53 25.24 -2.78
CA ALA A 717 -12.02 24.56 -1.58
C ALA A 717 -13.32 23.80 -1.83
N VAL A 718 -14.28 24.40 -2.53
CA VAL A 718 -15.56 23.76 -2.86
C VAL A 718 -15.37 22.61 -3.87
N VAL A 719 -14.71 22.88 -5.00
CA VAL A 719 -14.54 21.89 -6.06
C VAL A 719 -13.61 20.78 -5.61
N GLY A 720 -12.46 21.13 -5.01
CA GLY A 720 -11.49 20.17 -4.51
C GLY A 720 -12.02 19.39 -3.31
N GLY A 721 -12.78 20.04 -2.42
CA GLY A 721 -13.41 19.40 -1.27
C GLY A 721 -14.42 18.34 -1.68
N ILE A 722 -15.39 18.70 -2.52
CA ILE A 722 -16.41 17.75 -3.00
C ILE A 722 -15.75 16.60 -3.79
N ALA A 723 -14.83 16.92 -4.70
CA ALA A 723 -14.10 15.89 -5.45
C ALA A 723 -13.30 14.98 -4.53
N GLY A 724 -12.69 15.52 -3.46
CA GLY A 724 -11.92 14.75 -2.50
C GLY A 724 -12.78 13.78 -1.67
N LEU A 725 -13.97 14.19 -1.26
CA LEU A 725 -14.92 13.31 -0.58
C LEU A 725 -15.36 12.14 -1.49
N VAL A 726 -15.65 12.43 -2.76
CA VAL A 726 -16.05 11.40 -3.73
C VAL A 726 -14.88 10.44 -4.01
N VAL A 727 -13.69 10.98 -4.27
CA VAL A 727 -12.48 10.17 -4.55
C VAL A 727 -12.09 9.35 -3.32
N GLY A 728 -12.18 9.92 -2.10
CA GLY A 728 -11.89 9.23 -0.86
C GLY A 728 -12.88 8.11 -0.56
N GLY A 729 -14.17 8.37 -0.71
CA GLY A 729 -15.21 7.36 -0.53
C GLY A 729 -15.09 6.22 -1.54
N TRP A 730 -14.89 6.53 -2.82
CA TRP A 730 -14.67 5.53 -3.86
C TRP A 730 -13.37 4.74 -3.65
N GLY A 731 -12.29 5.44 -3.27
CA GLY A 731 -11.02 4.80 -2.93
C GLY A 731 -11.15 3.84 -1.74
N TRP A 732 -11.94 4.20 -0.73
CA TRP A 732 -12.23 3.31 0.39
C TRP A 732 -13.05 2.09 -0.05
N GLN A 733 -14.11 2.27 -0.87
CA GLN A 733 -14.89 1.16 -1.40
C GLN A 733 -14.03 0.15 -2.16
N LEU A 734 -13.15 0.63 -3.06
CA LEU A 734 -12.23 -0.24 -3.77
C LEU A 734 -11.31 -1.01 -2.80
N LEU A 735 -10.86 -0.38 -1.74
CA LEU A 735 -9.99 -0.99 -0.74
C LEU A 735 -10.77 -1.99 0.13
N SER A 736 -11.92 -1.60 0.66
CA SER A 736 -12.76 -2.48 1.49
C SER A 736 -13.23 -3.71 0.70
N ASP A 737 -13.56 -3.56 -0.57
CA ASP A 737 -13.90 -4.67 -1.44
C ASP A 737 -12.70 -5.59 -1.69
N ALA A 738 -11.50 -5.05 -1.86
CA ALA A 738 -10.29 -5.85 -2.09
C ALA A 738 -9.91 -6.71 -0.88
N PHE A 739 -10.13 -6.21 0.33
CA PHE A 739 -9.78 -6.89 1.59
C PHE A 739 -10.99 -7.53 2.31
N GLY A 740 -12.18 -7.47 1.76
CA GLY A 740 -13.37 -8.01 2.40
C GLY A 740 -13.75 -7.32 3.72
N LEU A 741 -13.48 -6.00 3.83
CA LEU A 741 -13.71 -5.20 5.02
C LEU A 741 -15.08 -4.52 5.01
N SER A 742 -15.46 -3.95 6.16
CA SER A 742 -16.65 -3.11 6.27
C SER A 742 -16.63 -1.97 5.27
N PRO A 743 -17.65 -1.80 4.41
CA PRO A 743 -17.69 -0.75 3.39
C PRO A 743 -17.91 0.65 3.96
N SER A 744 -18.13 0.78 5.26
CA SER A 744 -18.44 2.05 5.92
C SER A 744 -17.28 3.02 5.91
N VAL A 745 -17.46 4.19 5.27
CA VAL A 745 -16.44 5.25 5.14
C VAL A 745 -16.36 6.07 6.43
N SER A 746 -15.14 6.31 6.91
CA SER A 746 -14.88 7.24 8.01
C SER A 746 -14.45 8.60 7.48
N TYR A 747 -15.28 9.62 7.73
CA TYR A 747 -14.97 11.00 7.35
C TYR A 747 -14.39 11.77 8.56
N PRO A 748 -13.09 12.09 8.57
CA PRO A 748 -12.48 12.86 9.66
C PRO A 748 -12.92 14.35 9.57
N VAL A 749 -14.09 14.67 10.16
CA VAL A 749 -14.77 15.97 10.03
C VAL A 749 -13.85 17.15 10.32
N LEU A 750 -12.99 17.03 11.35
CA LEU A 750 -12.03 18.09 11.68
C LEU A 750 -11.10 18.42 10.51
N VAL A 751 -10.54 17.41 9.85
CA VAL A 751 -9.61 17.58 8.73
C VAL A 751 -10.37 18.06 7.48
N LEU A 752 -11.57 17.54 7.26
CA LEU A 752 -12.42 17.92 6.12
C LEU A 752 -12.82 19.39 6.15
N VAL A 753 -12.97 19.98 7.33
CA VAL A 753 -13.22 21.42 7.51
C VAL A 753 -11.90 22.21 7.51
N ALA A 754 -10.89 21.71 8.21
CA ALA A 754 -9.62 22.43 8.36
C ALA A 754 -8.85 22.58 7.03
N ALA A 755 -8.84 21.56 6.16
CA ALA A 755 -8.08 21.60 4.92
C ALA A 755 -8.56 22.68 3.92
N PRO A 756 -9.86 22.82 3.62
CA PRO A 756 -10.37 23.94 2.82
C PRO A 756 -10.12 25.31 3.44
N VAL A 757 -10.28 25.43 4.76
CA VAL A 757 -10.01 26.66 5.50
C VAL A 757 -8.52 27.03 5.41
N ALA A 758 -7.64 26.06 5.61
CA ALA A 758 -6.20 26.23 5.45
C ALA A 758 -5.82 26.64 4.02
N ALA A 759 -6.45 26.05 3.01
CA ALA A 759 -6.24 26.42 1.60
C ALA A 759 -6.59 27.89 1.34
N VAL A 760 -7.70 28.40 1.90
CA VAL A 760 -8.10 29.80 1.81
C VAL A 760 -7.11 30.70 2.55
N ALA A 761 -6.67 30.30 3.76
CA ALA A 761 -5.68 31.03 4.54
C ALA A 761 -4.32 31.13 3.82
N VAL A 762 -3.84 30.01 3.26
CA VAL A 762 -2.60 29.97 2.46
C VAL A 762 -2.71 30.86 1.22
N ALA A 763 -3.85 30.85 0.53
CA ALA A 763 -4.09 31.74 -0.62
C ALA A 763 -4.08 33.22 -0.23
N PHE A 764 -4.68 33.56 0.90
CA PHE A 764 -4.67 34.93 1.44
C PHE A 764 -3.23 35.40 1.79
N LEU A 765 -2.47 34.57 2.47
CA LEU A 765 -1.06 34.81 2.80
C LEU A 765 -0.20 34.93 1.53
N ALA A 766 -0.37 34.03 0.57
CA ALA A 766 0.31 34.06 -0.72
C ALA A 766 0.00 35.37 -1.53
N ALA A 767 -1.24 35.87 -1.41
CA ALA A 767 -1.64 37.13 -2.02
C ALA A 767 -1.01 38.38 -1.33
N GLY A 768 -0.58 38.24 -0.09
CA GLY A 768 -0.09 39.36 0.73
C GLY A 768 1.09 40.12 0.12
N TRP A 769 2.10 39.39 -0.38
CA TRP A 769 3.27 40.01 -1.00
C TRP A 769 2.98 40.68 -2.36
N PRO A 770 2.29 40.03 -3.34
CA PRO A 770 1.89 40.70 -4.58
C PRO A 770 0.94 41.87 -4.36
N ALA A 771 0.03 41.77 -3.41
CA ALA A 771 -0.90 42.86 -3.07
C ALA A 771 -0.19 44.06 -2.47
N ARG A 772 0.77 43.87 -1.55
CA ARG A 772 1.61 44.92 -0.99
C ARG A 772 2.44 45.61 -2.08
N ARG A 773 3.04 44.81 -2.98
CA ARG A 773 3.82 45.34 -4.10
C ARG A 773 2.98 46.16 -5.07
N ALA A 774 1.78 45.69 -5.42
CA ALA A 774 0.85 46.44 -6.27
C ALA A 774 0.34 47.73 -5.61
N ALA A 775 0.04 47.66 -4.31
CA ALA A 775 -0.37 48.86 -3.53
C ALA A 775 0.76 49.88 -3.34
N GLY A 776 2.03 49.50 -3.41
CA GLY A 776 3.19 50.35 -3.27
C GLY A 776 3.62 51.07 -4.57
N THR A 777 3.13 50.67 -5.74
CA THR A 777 3.54 51.29 -7.03
C THR A 777 2.99 52.72 -7.16
N THR A 778 3.85 53.69 -7.57
CA THR A 778 3.44 55.08 -7.85
C THR A 778 2.79 55.14 -9.23
N PRO A 779 1.53 55.65 -9.36
CA PRO A 779 0.81 55.72 -10.64
C PRO A 779 1.60 56.44 -11.74
N GLY A 780 2.26 57.55 -11.39
CA GLY A 780 3.01 58.33 -12.36
C GLY A 780 4.23 57.67 -12.97
N ARG A 781 4.85 56.67 -12.28
CA ARG A 781 5.96 55.87 -12.85
C ARG A 781 5.46 54.80 -13.82
N VAL A 782 4.29 54.21 -13.53
CA VAL A 782 3.72 53.14 -14.38
C VAL A 782 3.10 53.70 -15.67
N LEU A 783 2.54 54.91 -15.61
CA LEU A 783 1.91 55.58 -16.75
C LEU A 783 2.90 56.31 -17.67
N ARG A 784 4.16 56.60 -17.21
CA ARG A 784 5.23 57.24 -18.01
C ARG A 784 6.22 56.24 -18.60
N ALA A 785 6.13 54.97 -18.28
CA ALA A 785 7.12 53.93 -18.68
C ALA A 785 6.84 53.32 -20.05
N ASP A 786 6.07 53.99 -20.93
CA ASP A 786 5.86 53.61 -22.34
C ASP A 786 6.29 54.75 -23.27
#